data_50378ebbd9ea9a79d09da437c36c06d5
#
_entry.id   50378ebbd9ea9a79d09da437c36c06d5
#
_cell.length_a   1.000
_cell.length_b   1.000
_cell.length_c   1.000
_cell.angle_alpha   90.00
_cell.angle_beta   90.00
_cell.angle_gamma   90.00
#
_symmetry.space_group_name_H-M   'P 1'
#
loop_
_entity.id
_entity.type
_entity.pdbx_description
1 polymer ?
#
loop_
_entity_poly.entity_id
_entity_poly.type
_entity_poly.pdbx_seq_one_letter_code
_entity_poly.pdbx_strand_id
1 'polypeptide(L)'
;LSAALALSLCAMPAMAADNGETPATTPPQDVWTQDTGSITIHKYEYNGQVKPNSTGEENDVDKLPEGATALKGATFSIYQVMDRAALRNYYDGTDGQTKVTVDTYLNETEDAIKPDQSYSKVFATDTTDENGIASFTELPLGLYVVVETGTPDKVTSPVKPFLVSVPMTKASSLNEWLYDIHVYPKNGTTYGEVKIVKTGRVGNGTENKLSGVTFTLEKWDATAKEWKSVTASDKDGKAFNLTTDTNGEISVSGLSQGKYRFIEQSIKENNTYIIDQTPIEFEVTKEGKIKYKDKESAGVSIPVINESPDVEKNVIKGDEVKTDTDYSIGDKVPYQITVTVPKNIAKLTTFTVSDTPNNLKYNNDAVLTCNDAAVDANVYTIATEGEGVPENGFKITFKPAEMTEYAGQKIIINYTATLLSTADQTIAGNRNDVSLVYGSKIGVDGKEGGQKEIHDSTFVYTFKVKVHKIADDTNEGLENVEFDLYKKDENGKVTGADAKALGLDPNEKWTKVNEAPLKTNKEGYVEQGGLANGEYYLVETKTASGYNLLKAPVKVTLSIQETTTWTDTYIYDESGNMLKHTVDKKTTTFKDGDEVSDGVHTITVVNRKGFDLPTTGGFGTLLFSGIGVLLVVAGVGVLLSLKKKNRA
;
A
#
# COMPACT_ATOMS: atom_id res chain seq x y z
N LEU A 1 33.97 -27.59 -10.70
CA LEU A 1 34.50 -28.92 -11.00
C LEU A 1 34.08 -29.26 -12.43
N SER A 2 35.05 -29.15 -13.36
CA SER A 2 34.86 -29.42 -14.78
C SER A 2 34.61 -30.91 -14.98
N ALA A 3 33.38 -31.25 -15.35
CA ALA A 3 33.09 -32.59 -15.85
C ALA A 3 33.44 -32.62 -17.35
N ALA A 4 34.59 -33.21 -17.67
CA ALA A 4 34.95 -33.50 -19.04
C ALA A 4 33.95 -34.53 -19.61
N LEU A 5 33.11 -34.13 -20.56
CA LEU A 5 32.33 -35.07 -21.37
C LEU A 5 33.26 -35.75 -22.37
N ALA A 6 33.66 -36.99 -22.05
CA ALA A 6 34.35 -37.81 -23.03
C ALA A 6 33.37 -38.30 -24.10
N LEU A 7 33.52 -37.84 -25.34
CA LEU A 7 32.84 -38.45 -26.49
C LEU A 7 33.36 -39.88 -26.67
N SER A 8 32.47 -40.86 -26.62
CA SER A 8 32.76 -42.23 -26.98
C SER A 8 32.83 -42.35 -28.50
N LEU A 9 34.03 -42.58 -29.03
CA LEU A 9 34.19 -43.06 -30.38
C LEU A 9 33.73 -44.52 -30.45
N CYS A 10 32.90 -44.86 -31.42
CA CYS A 10 32.66 -46.25 -31.77
C CYS A 10 33.98 -46.87 -32.24
N ALA A 11 34.54 -47.77 -31.42
CA ALA A 11 35.68 -48.58 -31.84
C ALA A 11 35.17 -49.62 -32.85
N MET A 12 35.70 -49.59 -34.07
CA MET A 12 35.55 -50.69 -35.02
C MET A 12 36.41 -51.86 -34.61
N PRO A 13 35.94 -53.12 -34.73
CA PRO A 13 36.78 -54.30 -34.50
C PRO A 13 37.80 -54.42 -35.63
N ALA A 14 39.07 -54.64 -35.25
CA ALA A 14 40.14 -54.96 -36.17
C ALA A 14 39.88 -56.32 -36.82
N MET A 15 39.79 -56.37 -38.14
CA MET A 15 39.76 -57.60 -38.90
C MET A 15 41.19 -58.17 -39.04
N ALA A 16 41.34 -59.42 -38.70
CA ALA A 16 42.57 -60.16 -38.85
C ALA A 16 42.88 -60.38 -40.35
N ALA A 17 44.15 -60.16 -40.67
CA ALA A 17 44.64 -60.45 -42.07
C ALA A 17 44.73 -61.97 -42.27
N ASP A 18 44.12 -62.47 -43.30
CA ASP A 18 44.39 -63.77 -43.85
C ASP A 18 45.16 -63.63 -45.23
N ASN A 19 46.12 -64.56 -45.44
CA ASN A 19 47.08 -64.51 -46.47
C ASN A 19 46.54 -65.05 -47.81
N GLY A 20 46.80 -64.34 -48.89
CA GLY A 20 47.12 -64.92 -50.18
C GLY A 20 45.97 -65.13 -51.18
N GLU A 21 45.92 -64.28 -52.11
CA GLU A 21 45.83 -64.45 -53.57
C GLU A 21 45.34 -63.12 -54.17
N THR A 22 46.05 -62.66 -55.19
CA THR A 22 45.69 -61.47 -55.97
C THR A 22 44.56 -61.81 -56.92
N PRO A 23 43.36 -61.29 -56.73
CA PRO A 23 42.37 -61.25 -57.83
C PRO A 23 42.40 -59.90 -58.56
N ALA A 24 42.07 -59.92 -59.79
CA ALA A 24 41.98 -58.81 -60.74
C ALA A 24 41.16 -57.63 -60.11
N THR A 25 41.72 -56.44 -60.24
CA THR A 25 41.11 -55.18 -59.84
C THR A 25 39.82 -54.88 -60.55
N THR A 26 38.72 -55.36 -60.04
CA THR A 26 37.42 -54.69 -60.25
C THR A 26 37.44 -53.42 -59.41
N PRO A 27 37.06 -52.27 -59.92
CA PRO A 27 36.94 -51.06 -59.03
C PRO A 27 36.03 -51.44 -57.88
N PRO A 28 36.35 -51.06 -56.63
CA PRO A 28 35.48 -51.34 -55.51
C PRO A 28 34.10 -50.77 -55.78
N GLN A 29 33.11 -51.66 -55.85
CA GLN A 29 31.71 -51.27 -56.02
C GLN A 29 31.35 -50.32 -54.85
N ASP A 30 30.83 -49.15 -55.20
CA ASP A 30 30.43 -48.21 -54.18
C ASP A 30 29.34 -48.87 -53.34
N VAL A 31 29.65 -49.16 -52.08
CA VAL A 31 28.73 -49.81 -51.13
C VAL A 31 27.69 -48.88 -50.61
N TRP A 32 27.82 -47.56 -50.84
CA TRP A 32 26.82 -46.58 -50.52
C TRP A 32 25.77 -46.44 -51.59
N THR A 33 24.53 -46.79 -51.28
CA THR A 33 23.42 -46.90 -52.23
C THR A 33 22.64 -45.60 -52.43
N GLN A 34 22.91 -44.59 -51.57
CA GLN A 34 22.29 -43.26 -51.66
C GLN A 34 23.39 -42.22 -51.95
N ASP A 35 23.03 -41.11 -52.58
CA ASP A 35 23.93 -39.97 -52.81
C ASP A 35 23.84 -38.90 -51.74
N THR A 36 22.71 -38.89 -50.97
CA THR A 36 22.42 -37.93 -49.91
C THR A 36 21.88 -38.65 -48.67
N GLY A 37 21.87 -37.95 -47.53
CA GLY A 37 21.21 -38.36 -46.31
C GLY A 37 20.73 -37.15 -45.48
N SER A 38 20.46 -37.33 -44.22
CA SER A 38 19.99 -36.29 -43.35
C SER A 38 20.65 -36.31 -41.95
N ILE A 39 20.64 -35.15 -41.28
CA ILE A 39 20.96 -35.03 -39.85
C ILE A 39 19.78 -34.36 -39.20
N THR A 40 19.14 -35.06 -38.24
CA THR A 40 18.07 -34.52 -37.39
C THR A 40 18.59 -34.38 -35.98
N ILE A 41 18.57 -33.15 -35.48
CA ILE A 41 18.98 -32.81 -34.11
C ILE A 41 17.73 -32.75 -33.26
N HIS A 42 17.68 -33.59 -32.21
CA HIS A 42 16.68 -33.57 -31.14
C HIS A 42 17.32 -32.95 -29.90
N LYS A 43 17.11 -31.66 -29.71
CA LYS A 43 17.75 -30.87 -28.66
C LYS A 43 16.94 -30.89 -27.35
N TYR A 44 17.65 -31.15 -26.27
CA TYR A 44 17.05 -31.20 -24.94
C TYR A 44 17.81 -30.33 -23.95
N GLU A 45 17.11 -29.86 -22.93
CA GLU A 45 17.72 -29.38 -21.69
C GLU A 45 17.76 -30.48 -20.65
N TYR A 46 18.90 -30.61 -19.98
CA TYR A 46 19.11 -31.60 -18.91
C TYR A 46 20.33 -31.25 -18.07
N ASN A 47 20.15 -31.19 -16.73
CA ASN A 47 21.23 -30.82 -15.79
C ASN A 47 21.87 -32.03 -15.07
N GLY A 48 21.47 -33.24 -15.41
CA GLY A 48 22.03 -34.46 -14.83
C GLY A 48 23.20 -35.04 -15.62
N GLN A 49 23.75 -36.14 -15.12
CA GLN A 49 24.79 -36.88 -15.85
C GLN A 49 24.20 -37.61 -17.05
N VAL A 50 24.82 -37.42 -18.20
CA VAL A 50 24.42 -38.07 -19.47
C VAL A 50 25.29 -39.29 -19.67
N LYS A 51 24.70 -40.46 -19.96
CA LYS A 51 25.43 -41.62 -20.43
C LYS A 51 25.77 -41.48 -21.90
N PRO A 52 27.03 -41.68 -22.31
CA PRO A 52 27.42 -41.63 -23.73
C PRO A 52 27.03 -42.93 -24.42
N ASN A 53 25.96 -42.97 -25.21
CA ASN A 53 25.63 -44.07 -26.12
C ASN A 53 24.52 -43.64 -27.09
N SER A 54 24.86 -42.74 -28.01
CA SER A 54 24.02 -42.48 -29.19
C SER A 54 24.45 -43.41 -30.31
N THR A 55 23.48 -44.03 -30.96
CA THR A 55 23.70 -44.92 -32.12
C THR A 55 23.44 -44.21 -33.45
N GLY A 56 22.94 -42.98 -33.41
CA GLY A 56 22.50 -42.24 -34.59
C GLY A 56 21.13 -42.65 -35.11
N GLU A 57 20.48 -43.63 -34.49
CA GLU A 57 19.14 -44.11 -34.89
C GLU A 57 18.04 -43.33 -34.14
N GLU A 58 16.86 -43.20 -34.77
CA GLU A 58 15.73 -42.48 -34.21
C GLU A 58 15.26 -43.05 -32.85
N ASN A 59 15.40 -44.35 -32.63
CA ASN A 59 15.04 -45.02 -31.39
C ASN A 59 15.93 -44.65 -30.18
N ASP A 60 16.99 -43.87 -30.36
CA ASP A 60 17.76 -43.30 -29.24
C ASP A 60 16.91 -42.35 -28.37
N VAL A 61 15.76 -41.93 -28.85
CA VAL A 61 14.78 -41.19 -28.02
C VAL A 61 14.39 -41.96 -26.75
N ASP A 62 14.29 -43.27 -26.82
CA ASP A 62 13.96 -44.15 -25.71
C ASP A 62 15.05 -44.22 -24.61
N LYS A 63 16.25 -43.71 -24.95
CA LYS A 63 17.42 -43.66 -24.04
C LYS A 63 17.57 -42.29 -23.36
N LEU A 64 16.61 -41.37 -23.55
CA LEU A 64 16.65 -40.08 -22.92
C LEU A 64 16.54 -40.23 -21.38
N PRO A 65 17.30 -39.46 -20.63
CA PRO A 65 17.19 -39.49 -19.17
C PRO A 65 15.84 -38.90 -18.71
N GLU A 66 15.28 -39.44 -17.65
CA GLU A 66 14.08 -38.89 -17.03
C GLU A 66 14.30 -37.41 -16.65
N GLY A 67 13.34 -36.58 -16.99
CA GLY A 67 13.38 -35.14 -16.75
C GLY A 67 14.10 -34.32 -17.85
N ALA A 68 14.55 -34.95 -18.93
CA ALA A 68 14.99 -34.20 -20.12
C ALA A 68 13.77 -33.61 -20.84
N THR A 69 13.80 -32.31 -21.13
CA THR A 69 12.72 -31.61 -21.85
C THR A 69 13.24 -30.99 -23.15
N ALA A 70 12.39 -30.95 -24.16
CA ALA A 70 12.76 -30.39 -25.48
C ALA A 70 13.19 -28.92 -25.33
N LEU A 71 14.27 -28.54 -26.05
CA LEU A 71 14.83 -27.19 -26.00
C LEU A 71 14.62 -26.47 -27.31
N LYS A 72 13.66 -25.57 -27.37
CA LYS A 72 13.41 -24.66 -28.48
C LYS A 72 14.47 -23.56 -28.56
N GLY A 73 14.75 -23.09 -29.81
CA GLY A 73 15.51 -21.86 -30.06
C GLY A 73 17.03 -22.04 -29.99
N ALA A 74 17.53 -23.28 -29.96
CA ALA A 74 18.94 -23.57 -30.14
C ALA A 74 19.27 -23.60 -31.65
N THR A 75 20.23 -22.79 -32.06
CA THR A 75 20.64 -22.70 -33.50
C THR A 75 21.88 -23.52 -33.73
N PHE A 76 21.82 -24.38 -34.73
CA PHE A 76 22.95 -25.22 -35.15
C PHE A 76 23.41 -24.82 -36.52
N SER A 77 24.74 -24.79 -36.71
CA SER A 77 25.38 -24.68 -38.01
C SER A 77 26.20 -25.94 -38.30
N ILE A 78 26.11 -26.49 -39.51
CA ILE A 78 26.88 -27.64 -39.89
C ILE A 78 27.92 -27.24 -40.95
N TYR A 79 29.08 -27.91 -40.89
CA TYR A 79 30.23 -27.65 -41.73
C TYR A 79 30.72 -28.99 -42.33
N GLN A 80 30.73 -29.12 -43.66
CA GLN A 80 31.25 -30.31 -44.31
C GLN A 80 32.78 -30.27 -44.27
N VAL A 81 33.39 -31.15 -43.51
CA VAL A 81 34.85 -31.20 -43.30
C VAL A 81 35.52 -32.32 -44.13
N MET A 82 34.75 -33.30 -44.59
CA MET A 82 35.14 -34.28 -45.61
C MET A 82 33.99 -34.46 -46.58
N ASP A 83 34.31 -34.48 -47.87
CA ASP A 83 33.37 -34.92 -48.90
C ASP A 83 33.23 -36.46 -48.95
N ARG A 84 32.38 -36.97 -49.84
CA ARG A 84 32.15 -38.41 -50.01
C ARG A 84 33.46 -39.18 -50.24
N ALA A 85 34.38 -38.69 -51.08
CA ALA A 85 35.61 -39.38 -51.41
C ALA A 85 36.60 -39.41 -50.26
N ALA A 86 36.75 -38.27 -49.55
CA ALA A 86 37.59 -38.17 -48.33
C ALA A 86 37.07 -39.04 -47.20
N LEU A 87 35.74 -39.06 -46.96
CA LEU A 87 35.14 -39.94 -45.95
C LEU A 87 35.32 -41.41 -46.27
N ARG A 88 35.20 -41.78 -47.58
CA ARG A 88 35.46 -43.14 -48.04
C ARG A 88 36.89 -43.56 -47.73
N ASN A 89 37.87 -42.75 -48.18
CA ASN A 89 39.27 -43.00 -47.93
C ASN A 89 39.61 -43.16 -46.43
N TYR A 90 38.97 -42.38 -45.59
CA TYR A 90 39.10 -42.49 -44.15
C TYR A 90 38.60 -43.85 -43.64
N TYR A 91 37.41 -44.28 -44.08
CA TYR A 91 36.85 -45.58 -43.67
C TYR A 91 37.65 -46.77 -44.21
N ASP A 92 38.20 -46.64 -45.38
CA ASP A 92 39.05 -47.69 -46.05
C ASP A 92 40.51 -47.68 -45.52
N GLY A 93 40.86 -46.69 -44.64
CA GLY A 93 42.19 -46.52 -44.06
C GLY A 93 43.27 -46.15 -45.08
N THR A 94 42.86 -45.57 -46.25
CA THR A 94 43.75 -45.21 -47.32
C THR A 94 44.22 -43.75 -47.29
N ASP A 95 43.68 -42.94 -46.39
CA ASP A 95 44.04 -41.52 -46.18
C ASP A 95 45.30 -41.33 -45.29
N GLY A 96 45.84 -42.39 -44.70
CA GLY A 96 47.00 -42.36 -43.81
C GLY A 96 46.73 -41.77 -42.41
N GLN A 97 45.49 -41.46 -42.09
CA GLN A 97 45.10 -40.93 -40.78
C GLN A 97 44.71 -42.07 -39.81
N THR A 98 45.22 -42.03 -38.60
CA THR A 98 44.93 -43.06 -37.56
C THR A 98 43.71 -42.77 -36.73
N LYS A 99 43.32 -41.51 -36.58
CA LYS A 99 42.13 -41.09 -35.85
C LYS A 99 41.79 -39.63 -36.14
N VAL A 100 40.56 -39.37 -36.55
CA VAL A 100 40.00 -38.01 -36.70
C VAL A 100 39.14 -37.68 -35.48
N THR A 101 39.40 -36.56 -34.87
CA THR A 101 38.59 -36.03 -33.77
C THR A 101 38.05 -34.66 -34.15
N VAL A 102 37.01 -34.20 -33.46
CA VAL A 102 36.42 -32.89 -33.71
C VAL A 102 37.42 -31.76 -33.54
N ASP A 103 38.35 -31.90 -32.56
CA ASP A 103 39.39 -30.89 -32.25
C ASP A 103 40.29 -30.57 -33.44
N THR A 104 40.42 -31.52 -34.41
CA THR A 104 41.14 -31.29 -35.66
C THR A 104 40.59 -30.07 -36.41
N TYR A 105 39.31 -29.80 -36.30
CA TYR A 105 38.58 -28.80 -37.07
C TYR A 105 38.21 -27.55 -36.26
N LEU A 106 38.39 -27.56 -34.92
CA LEU A 106 38.00 -26.49 -34.03
C LEU A 106 39.10 -25.46 -33.78
N ASN A 107 38.70 -24.24 -33.43
CA ASN A 107 39.58 -23.17 -32.94
C ASN A 107 40.22 -23.53 -31.58
N GLU A 108 41.07 -22.64 -31.07
CA GLU A 108 41.79 -22.87 -29.80
C GLU A 108 40.85 -22.96 -28.58
N THR A 109 39.65 -22.37 -28.65
CA THR A 109 38.64 -22.42 -27.56
C THR A 109 37.74 -23.65 -27.63
N GLU A 110 37.88 -24.45 -28.71
CA GLU A 110 37.09 -25.65 -28.97
C GLU A 110 35.57 -25.42 -29.08
N ASP A 111 35.14 -24.21 -29.40
CA ASP A 111 33.73 -23.81 -29.46
C ASP A 111 33.25 -23.42 -30.85
N ALA A 112 34.15 -23.24 -31.81
CA ALA A 112 33.84 -22.88 -33.17
C ALA A 112 34.82 -23.53 -34.16
N ILE A 113 34.45 -23.54 -35.44
CA ILE A 113 35.31 -23.99 -36.55
C ILE A 113 36.55 -23.08 -36.66
N LYS A 114 37.72 -23.66 -37.01
CA LYS A 114 38.92 -22.90 -37.35
C LYS A 114 38.60 -21.97 -38.52
N PRO A 115 38.93 -20.67 -38.41
CA PRO A 115 38.74 -19.73 -39.51
C PRO A 115 39.72 -20.03 -40.68
N ASP A 116 39.40 -19.50 -41.83
CA ASP A 116 40.28 -19.50 -43.04
C ASP A 116 40.69 -20.88 -43.56
N GLN A 117 39.90 -21.91 -43.30
CA GLN A 117 40.05 -23.25 -43.88
C GLN A 117 39.03 -23.47 -45.00
N SER A 118 39.30 -24.44 -45.89
CA SER A 118 38.38 -24.79 -46.97
C SER A 118 36.99 -25.23 -46.48
N TYR A 119 36.92 -25.77 -45.26
CA TYR A 119 35.71 -26.20 -44.59
C TYR A 119 35.08 -25.15 -43.66
N SER A 120 35.66 -23.96 -43.58
CA SER A 120 35.17 -22.92 -42.65
C SER A 120 33.83 -22.29 -43.06
N LYS A 121 33.37 -22.56 -44.25
CA LYS A 121 32.08 -22.07 -44.74
C LYS A 121 30.94 -22.88 -44.15
N VAL A 122 29.96 -22.20 -43.54
CA VAL A 122 28.72 -22.83 -43.12
C VAL A 122 28.04 -23.52 -44.27
N PHE A 123 27.74 -24.81 -44.14
CA PHE A 123 27.03 -25.59 -45.15
C PHE A 123 25.52 -25.31 -45.03
N ALA A 124 24.96 -25.44 -43.83
CA ALA A 124 23.57 -25.13 -43.51
C ALA A 124 23.42 -24.69 -42.06
N THR A 125 22.33 -23.99 -41.79
CA THR A 125 21.95 -23.57 -40.43
C THR A 125 20.47 -23.81 -40.23
N ASP A 126 20.09 -24.33 -39.06
CA ASP A 126 18.71 -24.50 -38.65
C ASP A 126 18.56 -24.26 -37.14
N THR A 127 17.33 -23.92 -36.71
CA THR A 127 17.01 -23.58 -35.30
C THR A 127 15.91 -24.50 -34.79
N THR A 128 16.09 -25.04 -33.57
CA THR A 128 15.14 -25.99 -33.01
C THR A 128 13.76 -25.39 -32.76
N ASP A 129 12.75 -26.14 -33.17
CA ASP A 129 11.32 -25.83 -33.02
C ASP A 129 10.80 -26.08 -31.61
N GLU A 130 9.45 -26.04 -31.41
CA GLU A 130 8.77 -26.31 -30.13
C GLU A 130 9.05 -27.72 -29.57
N ASN A 131 9.37 -28.68 -30.45
CA ASN A 131 9.70 -30.06 -30.08
C ASN A 131 11.21 -30.25 -29.88
N GLY A 132 12.00 -29.18 -30.02
CA GLY A 132 13.45 -29.22 -29.91
C GLY A 132 14.11 -29.78 -31.18
N ILE A 133 13.47 -29.74 -32.35
CA ILE A 133 13.95 -30.37 -33.58
C ILE A 133 14.53 -29.32 -34.55
N ALA A 134 15.75 -29.59 -35.01
CA ALA A 134 16.36 -28.94 -36.18
C ALA A 134 16.79 -30.02 -37.20
N SER A 135 16.54 -29.77 -38.48
CA SER A 135 16.71 -30.79 -39.51
C SER A 135 17.51 -30.28 -40.73
N PHE A 136 18.46 -31.07 -41.14
CA PHE A 136 19.29 -30.85 -42.33
C PHE A 136 19.06 -32.02 -43.26
N THR A 137 18.37 -31.78 -44.36
CA THR A 137 17.99 -32.80 -45.37
C THR A 137 18.82 -32.67 -46.63
N GLU A 138 18.81 -33.73 -47.47
CA GLU A 138 19.52 -33.76 -48.74
C GLU A 138 21.02 -33.45 -48.66
N LEU A 139 21.64 -33.81 -47.51
CA LEU A 139 23.05 -33.59 -47.29
C LEU A 139 23.89 -34.53 -48.20
N PRO A 140 24.86 -34.01 -48.97
CA PRO A 140 25.85 -34.86 -49.65
C PRO A 140 26.52 -35.81 -48.65
N LEU A 141 26.90 -37.00 -49.08
CA LEU A 141 27.64 -37.90 -48.20
C LEU A 141 28.98 -37.26 -47.81
N GLY A 142 29.34 -37.38 -46.50
CA GLY A 142 30.54 -36.74 -46.00
C GLY A 142 30.61 -36.74 -44.46
N LEU A 143 31.64 -36.10 -43.93
CA LEU A 143 31.79 -35.85 -42.49
C LEU A 143 31.44 -34.40 -42.20
N TYR A 144 30.59 -34.19 -41.18
CA TYR A 144 30.11 -32.89 -40.75
C TYR A 144 30.56 -32.59 -39.34
N VAL A 145 31.01 -31.36 -39.08
CA VAL A 145 31.09 -30.78 -37.75
C VAL A 145 29.78 -30.05 -37.48
N VAL A 146 29.13 -30.38 -36.42
CA VAL A 146 27.91 -29.72 -35.90
C VAL A 146 28.29 -28.80 -34.75
N VAL A 147 27.95 -27.52 -34.89
CA VAL A 147 28.26 -26.48 -33.90
C VAL A 147 26.94 -25.82 -33.44
N GLU A 148 26.70 -25.73 -32.15
CA GLU A 148 25.62 -24.91 -31.61
C GLU A 148 26.07 -23.46 -31.62
N THR A 149 25.58 -22.67 -32.59
CA THR A 149 25.98 -21.28 -32.83
C THR A 149 25.09 -20.24 -32.18
N GLY A 150 23.93 -20.65 -31.66
CA GLY A 150 23.02 -19.80 -30.91
C GLY A 150 22.30 -20.59 -29.83
N THR A 151 22.16 -19.99 -28.63
CA THR A 151 21.50 -20.62 -27.48
C THR A 151 20.46 -19.70 -26.86
N PRO A 152 19.32 -20.24 -26.39
CA PRO A 152 18.42 -19.49 -25.52
C PRO A 152 19.11 -19.00 -24.23
N ASP A 153 18.66 -17.88 -23.68
CA ASP A 153 19.24 -17.25 -22.45
C ASP A 153 19.33 -18.20 -21.24
N LYS A 154 18.46 -19.19 -21.16
CA LYS A 154 18.47 -20.20 -20.09
C LYS A 154 19.62 -21.19 -20.15
N VAL A 155 20.30 -21.28 -21.28
CA VAL A 155 21.41 -22.21 -21.47
C VAL A 155 22.68 -21.66 -20.83
N THR A 156 23.24 -22.43 -19.91
CA THR A 156 24.50 -22.09 -19.21
C THR A 156 25.66 -22.98 -19.61
N SER A 157 25.35 -24.17 -20.13
CA SER A 157 26.32 -25.13 -20.65
C SER A 157 25.85 -25.68 -21.99
N PRO A 158 26.21 -25.01 -23.10
CA PRO A 158 25.88 -25.47 -24.44
C PRO A 158 26.61 -26.79 -24.73
N VAL A 159 26.07 -27.58 -25.68
CA VAL A 159 26.77 -28.77 -26.14
C VAL A 159 28.01 -28.34 -26.91
N LYS A 160 29.14 -29.03 -26.67
CA LYS A 160 30.36 -28.82 -27.47
C LYS A 160 30.15 -29.30 -28.91
N PRO A 161 30.88 -28.73 -29.88
CA PRO A 161 30.86 -29.21 -31.27
C PRO A 161 31.17 -30.70 -31.34
N PHE A 162 30.53 -31.39 -32.29
CA PHE A 162 30.70 -32.83 -32.49
C PHE A 162 30.68 -33.22 -33.96
N LEU A 163 31.19 -34.41 -34.24
CA LEU A 163 31.25 -34.99 -35.61
C LEU A 163 30.04 -35.86 -35.89
N VAL A 164 29.52 -35.77 -37.10
CA VAL A 164 28.49 -36.67 -37.65
C VAL A 164 28.90 -37.08 -39.07
N SER A 165 29.03 -38.38 -39.32
CA SER A 165 29.22 -38.90 -40.66
C SER A 165 27.88 -39.25 -41.29
N VAL A 166 27.75 -38.94 -42.57
CA VAL A 166 26.61 -39.34 -43.40
C VAL A 166 27.19 -40.07 -44.61
N PRO A 167 27.02 -41.42 -44.73
CA PRO A 167 26.34 -42.31 -43.80
C PRO A 167 27.25 -42.76 -42.65
N MET A 168 26.64 -43.45 -41.66
CA MET A 168 27.34 -44.21 -40.64
C MET A 168 26.83 -45.66 -40.62
N THR A 169 27.57 -46.58 -39.97
CA THR A 169 27.10 -47.97 -39.83
C THR A 169 25.92 -48.02 -38.85
N LYS A 170 24.84 -48.66 -39.23
CA LYS A 170 23.65 -48.83 -38.39
C LYS A 170 23.96 -49.73 -37.19
N ALA A 171 23.72 -49.25 -35.98
CA ALA A 171 24.06 -49.98 -34.76
C ALA A 171 23.16 -51.20 -34.51
N SER A 172 21.91 -51.14 -34.97
CA SER A 172 20.95 -52.25 -34.91
C SER A 172 21.21 -53.36 -35.95
N SER A 173 21.98 -53.03 -37.02
CA SER A 173 22.31 -53.97 -38.10
C SER A 173 23.68 -53.61 -38.67
N LEU A 174 24.74 -54.25 -38.19
CA LEU A 174 26.14 -53.90 -38.49
C LEU A 174 26.59 -54.07 -39.93
N ASN A 175 25.74 -54.54 -40.80
CA ASN A 175 25.95 -54.69 -42.25
C ASN A 175 25.12 -53.72 -43.10
N GLU A 176 24.46 -52.76 -42.46
CA GLU A 176 23.64 -51.73 -43.13
C GLU A 176 24.19 -50.34 -42.88
N TRP A 177 23.97 -49.47 -43.87
CA TRP A 177 24.29 -48.04 -43.73
C TRP A 177 23.08 -47.24 -43.30
N LEU A 178 23.29 -46.33 -42.32
CA LEU A 178 22.32 -45.38 -41.86
C LEU A 178 22.59 -44.03 -42.53
N TYR A 179 21.63 -43.53 -43.28
CA TYR A 179 21.72 -42.26 -44.00
C TYR A 179 20.98 -41.12 -43.30
N ASP A 180 19.94 -41.47 -42.53
CA ASP A 180 19.16 -40.54 -41.75
C ASP A 180 19.64 -40.62 -40.28
N ILE A 181 20.47 -39.66 -39.89
CA ILE A 181 21.17 -39.67 -38.62
C ILE A 181 20.39 -38.82 -37.61
N HIS A 182 20.03 -39.40 -36.46
CA HIS A 182 19.39 -38.71 -35.34
C HIS A 182 20.37 -38.51 -34.19
N VAL A 183 20.52 -37.26 -33.72
CA VAL A 183 21.40 -36.92 -32.60
C VAL A 183 20.60 -36.21 -31.48
N TYR A 184 20.93 -36.52 -30.22
CA TYR A 184 20.18 -36.08 -29.03
C TYR A 184 21.07 -35.26 -28.09
N PRO A 185 21.61 -34.11 -28.53
CA PRO A 185 22.45 -33.28 -27.70
C PRO A 185 21.65 -32.60 -26.57
N LYS A 186 22.28 -32.40 -25.41
CA LYS A 186 21.67 -31.82 -24.24
C LYS A 186 22.45 -30.60 -23.78
N ASN A 187 21.72 -29.55 -23.38
CA ASN A 187 22.30 -28.36 -22.74
C ASN A 187 21.98 -28.33 -21.25
N GLY A 188 22.93 -27.84 -20.45
CA GLY A 188 22.69 -27.45 -19.10
C GLY A 188 21.96 -26.09 -19.05
N THR A 189 20.94 -26.00 -18.21
CA THR A 189 20.16 -24.78 -18.03
C THR A 189 20.17 -24.35 -16.57
N THR A 190 20.08 -23.07 -16.32
CA THR A 190 20.04 -22.53 -14.96
C THR A 190 18.97 -21.44 -14.89
N TYR A 191 18.27 -21.41 -13.75
CA TYR A 191 17.18 -20.50 -13.53
C TYR A 191 17.32 -19.78 -12.19
N GLY A 192 16.94 -18.52 -12.18
CA GLY A 192 16.88 -17.71 -10.98
C GLY A 192 15.51 -17.78 -10.31
N GLU A 193 15.54 -17.45 -9.02
CA GLU A 193 14.35 -17.28 -8.18
C GLU A 193 14.44 -15.97 -7.42
N VAL A 194 13.35 -15.19 -7.41
CA VAL A 194 13.25 -13.92 -6.70
C VAL A 194 11.93 -13.84 -5.96
N LYS A 195 11.97 -13.21 -4.78
CA LYS A 195 10.78 -12.95 -3.97
C LYS A 195 10.60 -11.45 -3.77
N ILE A 196 9.38 -10.94 -3.93
CA ILE A 196 8.95 -9.63 -3.44
C ILE A 196 8.37 -9.82 -2.04
N VAL A 197 8.70 -8.93 -1.11
CA VAL A 197 8.07 -8.81 0.21
C VAL A 197 7.47 -7.41 0.31
N LYS A 198 6.15 -7.34 0.15
CA LYS A 198 5.39 -6.09 0.09
C LYS A 198 4.87 -5.70 1.46
N THR A 199 5.21 -4.49 1.90
CA THR A 199 4.70 -3.89 3.13
C THR A 199 4.17 -2.49 2.86
N GLY A 200 3.40 -1.96 3.81
CA GLY A 200 2.96 -0.57 3.85
C GLY A 200 3.17 0.02 5.22
N ARG A 201 3.39 1.32 5.30
CA ARG A 201 3.53 2.03 6.57
C ARG A 201 3.00 3.46 6.47
N VAL A 202 2.66 4.02 7.64
CA VAL A 202 2.28 5.42 7.82
C VAL A 202 3.46 6.13 8.48
N GLY A 203 4.07 7.08 7.79
CA GLY A 203 5.21 7.84 8.28
C GLY A 203 6.37 6.97 8.80
N ASN A 204 6.75 7.16 10.07
CA ASN A 204 7.75 6.34 10.77
C ASN A 204 7.15 5.14 11.53
N GLY A 205 5.88 4.82 11.28
CA GLY A 205 5.18 3.73 11.94
C GLY A 205 5.67 2.34 11.54
N THR A 206 5.03 1.32 12.12
CA THR A 206 5.31 -0.10 11.86
C THR A 206 4.92 -0.49 10.44
N GLU A 207 5.73 -1.32 9.81
CA GLU A 207 5.44 -1.91 8.51
C GLU A 207 4.44 -3.08 8.65
N ASN A 208 3.36 -3.01 7.90
CA ASN A 208 2.34 -4.06 7.83
C ASN A 208 2.39 -4.76 6.48
N LYS A 209 2.13 -6.07 6.45
CA LYS A 209 2.07 -6.85 5.21
C LYS A 209 0.91 -6.38 4.34
N LEU A 210 1.16 -6.23 3.02
CA LEU A 210 0.13 -5.83 2.05
C LEU A 210 -0.18 -6.98 1.09
N SER A 211 -1.38 -7.55 1.22
CA SER A 211 -1.93 -8.54 0.30
C SER A 211 -2.72 -7.87 -0.83
N GLY A 212 -2.82 -8.56 -1.97
CA GLY A 212 -3.63 -8.10 -3.11
C GLY A 212 -2.99 -6.96 -3.91
N VAL A 213 -1.69 -6.70 -3.73
CA VAL A 213 -0.93 -5.75 -4.55
C VAL A 213 -0.47 -6.47 -5.82
N THR A 214 -0.77 -5.88 -6.98
CA THR A 214 -0.43 -6.47 -8.27
C THR A 214 0.83 -5.83 -8.87
N PHE A 215 1.61 -6.65 -9.55
CA PHE A 215 2.82 -6.23 -10.25
C PHE A 215 2.83 -6.73 -11.69
N THR A 216 3.61 -6.08 -12.55
CA THR A 216 4.10 -6.66 -13.80
C THR A 216 5.56 -7.03 -13.65
N LEU A 217 5.98 -8.06 -14.39
CA LEU A 217 7.37 -8.45 -14.55
C LEU A 217 7.76 -8.26 -16.00
N GLU A 218 8.90 -7.61 -16.24
CA GLU A 218 9.43 -7.36 -17.56
C GLU A 218 10.89 -7.79 -17.64
N LYS A 219 11.31 -8.26 -18.83
CA LYS A 219 12.70 -8.61 -19.18
C LYS A 219 13.22 -7.65 -20.23
N TRP A 220 14.46 -7.22 -20.11
CA TRP A 220 15.12 -6.40 -21.11
C TRP A 220 15.51 -7.25 -22.34
N ASP A 221 14.99 -6.86 -23.50
CA ASP A 221 15.43 -7.41 -24.79
C ASP A 221 16.57 -6.55 -25.34
N ALA A 222 17.79 -7.09 -25.32
CA ALA A 222 18.97 -6.37 -25.76
C ALA A 222 19.00 -6.11 -27.29
N THR A 223 18.29 -6.93 -28.08
CA THR A 223 18.19 -6.79 -29.53
C THR A 223 17.19 -5.71 -29.92
N ALA A 224 15.99 -5.76 -29.35
CA ALA A 224 14.95 -4.77 -29.57
C ALA A 224 15.19 -3.46 -28.77
N LYS A 225 16.07 -3.49 -27.76
CA LYS A 225 16.33 -2.39 -26.81
C LYS A 225 15.07 -1.89 -26.11
N GLU A 226 14.23 -2.82 -25.69
CA GLU A 226 12.97 -2.53 -25.01
C GLU A 226 12.70 -3.53 -23.87
N TRP A 227 11.84 -3.14 -22.94
CA TRP A 227 11.34 -4.03 -21.91
C TRP A 227 10.14 -4.82 -22.42
N LYS A 228 10.17 -6.14 -22.29
CA LYS A 228 9.10 -7.06 -22.70
C LYS A 228 8.46 -7.72 -21.49
N SER A 229 7.15 -7.82 -21.48
CA SER A 229 6.39 -8.49 -20.43
C SER A 229 6.74 -9.97 -20.35
N VAL A 230 6.92 -10.48 -19.13
CA VAL A 230 7.17 -11.88 -18.80
C VAL A 230 6.04 -12.38 -17.92
N THR A 231 5.24 -13.29 -18.46
CA THR A 231 4.03 -13.79 -17.80
C THR A 231 4.14 -15.22 -17.29
N ALA A 232 5.20 -15.93 -17.70
CA ALA A 232 5.39 -17.34 -17.39
C ALA A 232 6.87 -17.69 -17.19
N SER A 233 7.11 -18.79 -16.50
CA SER A 233 8.42 -19.38 -16.22
C SER A 233 9.07 -19.93 -17.50
N ASP A 234 10.31 -19.57 -17.73
CA ASP A 234 11.12 -20.13 -18.84
C ASP A 234 11.45 -21.61 -18.66
N LYS A 235 11.27 -22.11 -17.40
CA LYS A 235 11.57 -23.50 -17.07
C LYS A 235 10.47 -24.46 -17.46
N ASP A 236 9.23 -24.12 -17.18
CA ASP A 236 8.09 -25.04 -17.28
C ASP A 236 6.86 -24.39 -17.93
N GLY A 237 6.97 -23.15 -18.39
CA GLY A 237 5.87 -22.42 -19.01
C GLY A 237 4.72 -22.06 -18.06
N LYS A 238 4.88 -22.29 -16.75
CA LYS A 238 3.83 -22.00 -15.78
C LYS A 238 3.66 -20.50 -15.61
N ALA A 239 2.41 -20.03 -15.73
CA ALA A 239 2.08 -18.63 -15.54
C ALA A 239 2.42 -18.15 -14.11
N PHE A 240 2.95 -16.94 -14.01
CA PHE A 240 3.25 -16.31 -12.73
C PHE A 240 2.00 -15.74 -12.08
N ASN A 241 1.89 -15.91 -10.76
CA ASN A 241 0.99 -15.11 -9.95
C ASN A 241 1.75 -13.89 -9.43
N LEU A 242 1.48 -12.73 -10.04
CA LEU A 242 2.13 -11.46 -9.71
C LEU A 242 1.26 -10.60 -8.76
N THR A 243 0.42 -11.23 -7.94
CA THR A 243 -0.36 -10.61 -6.87
C THR A 243 0.13 -11.09 -5.52
N THR A 244 0.38 -10.16 -4.59
CA THR A 244 0.86 -10.50 -3.24
C THR A 244 -0.18 -11.34 -2.48
N ASP A 245 0.29 -12.38 -1.80
CA ASP A 245 -0.50 -13.23 -0.93
C ASP A 245 -0.81 -12.58 0.44
N THR A 246 -1.38 -13.33 1.36
CA THR A 246 -1.70 -12.87 2.73
C THR A 246 -0.47 -12.49 3.56
N ASN A 247 0.72 -12.94 3.18
CA ASN A 247 2.00 -12.58 3.80
C ASN A 247 2.66 -11.38 3.12
N GLY A 248 2.01 -10.80 2.09
CA GLY A 248 2.57 -9.76 1.27
C GLY A 248 3.65 -10.26 0.31
N GLU A 249 3.65 -11.54 -0.07
CA GLU A 249 4.73 -12.14 -0.84
C GLU A 249 4.31 -12.48 -2.28
N ILE A 250 5.25 -12.29 -3.20
CA ILE A 250 5.24 -12.85 -4.55
C ILE A 250 6.52 -13.64 -4.71
N SER A 251 6.44 -14.90 -5.15
CA SER A 251 7.59 -15.72 -5.49
C SER A 251 7.57 -16.03 -6.99
N VAL A 252 8.67 -15.72 -7.67
CA VAL A 252 8.88 -15.98 -9.08
C VAL A 252 10.11 -16.85 -9.24
N SER A 253 9.95 -18.01 -9.89
CA SER A 253 11.03 -18.96 -10.16
C SER A 253 11.04 -19.36 -11.62
N GLY A 254 12.18 -19.93 -12.08
CA GLY A 254 12.31 -20.35 -13.47
C GLY A 254 12.62 -19.20 -14.42
N LEU A 255 13.27 -18.14 -13.92
CA LEU A 255 13.74 -17.01 -14.73
C LEU A 255 15.08 -17.34 -15.38
N SER A 256 15.19 -17.21 -16.70
CA SER A 256 16.46 -17.32 -17.41
C SER A 256 17.37 -16.13 -17.15
N GLN A 257 18.65 -16.23 -17.55
CA GLN A 257 19.61 -15.13 -17.46
C GLN A 257 19.05 -13.86 -18.14
N GLY A 258 19.28 -12.71 -17.52
CA GLY A 258 18.91 -11.41 -18.08
C GLY A 258 18.63 -10.35 -17.05
N LYS A 259 18.33 -9.14 -17.52
CA LYS A 259 17.88 -8.02 -16.67
C LYS A 259 16.37 -8.00 -16.63
N TYR A 260 15.84 -7.85 -15.42
CA TYR A 260 14.42 -7.86 -15.14
C TYR A 260 14.02 -6.65 -14.32
N ARG A 261 12.73 -6.31 -14.35
CA ARG A 261 12.17 -5.33 -13.42
C ARG A 261 10.73 -5.69 -13.05
N PHE A 262 10.40 -5.47 -11.78
CA PHE A 262 9.01 -5.42 -11.33
C PHE A 262 8.51 -3.98 -11.36
N ILE A 263 7.23 -3.80 -11.70
CA ILE A 263 6.52 -2.51 -11.63
C ILE A 263 5.21 -2.75 -10.90
N GLU A 264 4.97 -2.02 -9.81
CA GLU A 264 3.71 -2.05 -9.08
C GLU A 264 2.58 -1.47 -9.94
N GLN A 265 1.43 -2.13 -10.01
CA GLN A 265 0.31 -1.71 -10.84
C GLN A 265 -0.85 -1.16 -10.02
N SER A 266 -1.31 -1.92 -9.04
CA SER A 266 -2.48 -1.56 -8.24
C SER A 266 -2.41 -2.14 -6.83
N ILE A 267 -3.15 -1.53 -5.92
CA ILE A 267 -3.43 -2.01 -4.57
C ILE A 267 -4.95 -2.23 -4.49
N LYS A 268 -5.38 -3.22 -3.71
CA LYS A 268 -6.81 -3.45 -3.45
C LYS A 268 -7.49 -2.16 -2.96
N GLU A 269 -8.73 -1.94 -3.39
CA GLU A 269 -9.55 -0.77 -3.05
C GLU A 269 -9.61 -0.45 -1.54
N ASN A 270 -9.97 0.79 -1.20
CA ASN A 270 -10.10 1.32 0.17
C ASN A 270 -8.79 1.29 0.98
N ASN A 271 -7.75 1.88 0.41
CA ASN A 271 -6.48 2.08 1.10
C ASN A 271 -5.98 3.52 0.95
N THR A 272 -5.12 3.94 1.88
CA THR A 272 -4.49 5.28 1.88
C THR A 272 -3.07 5.28 1.29
N TYR A 273 -2.56 4.12 0.86
CA TYR A 273 -1.20 3.98 0.36
C TYR A 273 -1.00 4.65 -1.01
N ILE A 274 0.20 5.18 -1.19
CA ILE A 274 0.69 5.76 -2.45
C ILE A 274 1.30 4.61 -3.27
N ILE A 275 0.79 4.39 -4.49
CA ILE A 275 1.35 3.44 -5.43
C ILE A 275 2.66 4.01 -5.96
N ASP A 276 3.78 3.29 -5.81
CA ASP A 276 5.07 3.70 -6.37
C ASP A 276 5.48 2.76 -7.51
N GLN A 277 5.31 3.23 -8.75
CA GLN A 277 5.66 2.48 -9.96
C GLN A 277 7.13 2.63 -10.36
N THR A 278 7.98 3.18 -9.49
CA THR A 278 9.43 3.20 -9.74
C THR A 278 9.90 1.77 -10.02
N PRO A 279 10.53 1.49 -11.18
CA PRO A 279 10.94 0.14 -11.53
C PRO A 279 11.90 -0.46 -10.51
N ILE A 280 11.65 -1.70 -10.13
CA ILE A 280 12.49 -2.48 -9.21
C ILE A 280 13.34 -3.41 -10.07
N GLU A 281 14.53 -2.95 -10.46
CA GLU A 281 15.43 -3.65 -11.36
C GLU A 281 16.28 -4.69 -10.63
N PHE A 282 16.47 -5.87 -11.24
CA PHE A 282 17.37 -6.93 -10.79
C PHE A 282 17.92 -7.69 -11.99
N GLU A 283 18.95 -8.48 -11.78
CA GLU A 283 19.58 -9.30 -12.83
C GLU A 283 19.64 -10.76 -12.38
N VAL A 284 19.28 -11.67 -13.28
CA VAL A 284 19.54 -13.10 -13.15
C VAL A 284 20.88 -13.38 -13.83
N THR A 285 21.86 -13.85 -13.07
CA THR A 285 23.19 -14.18 -13.60
C THR A 285 23.18 -15.52 -14.34
N LYS A 286 24.25 -15.80 -15.08
CA LYS A 286 24.45 -17.08 -15.76
C LYS A 286 24.40 -18.29 -14.81
N GLU A 287 24.79 -18.11 -13.54
CA GLU A 287 24.74 -19.13 -12.50
C GLU A 287 23.37 -19.23 -11.81
N GLY A 288 22.34 -18.50 -12.30
CA GLY A 288 21.00 -18.49 -11.71
C GLY A 288 20.89 -17.71 -10.39
N LYS A 289 21.92 -16.94 -10.03
CA LYS A 289 21.86 -16.05 -8.88
C LYS A 289 21.14 -14.75 -9.22
N ILE A 290 20.54 -14.16 -8.21
CA ILE A 290 19.89 -12.84 -8.34
C ILE A 290 20.85 -11.77 -7.85
N LYS A 291 21.14 -10.81 -8.71
CA LYS A 291 21.86 -9.59 -8.38
C LYS A 291 20.86 -8.44 -8.22
N TYR A 292 20.75 -7.94 -6.99
CA TYR A 292 19.90 -6.81 -6.63
C TYR A 292 20.69 -5.83 -5.76
N LYS A 293 20.85 -4.59 -6.25
CA LYS A 293 21.76 -3.59 -5.65
C LYS A 293 23.17 -4.20 -5.51
N ASP A 294 23.75 -4.17 -4.32
CA ASP A 294 25.11 -4.67 -4.04
C ASP A 294 25.13 -6.14 -3.57
N LYS A 295 24.01 -6.86 -3.69
CA LYS A 295 23.88 -8.26 -3.24
C LYS A 295 23.70 -9.20 -4.41
N GLU A 296 24.38 -10.36 -4.35
CA GLU A 296 24.22 -11.46 -5.28
C GLU A 296 24.06 -12.76 -4.49
N SER A 297 22.98 -13.51 -4.71
CA SER A 297 22.74 -14.79 -4.05
C SER A 297 21.77 -15.67 -4.86
N ALA A 298 21.72 -16.97 -4.51
CA ALA A 298 20.83 -17.96 -5.14
C ALA A 298 19.33 -17.74 -4.88
N GLY A 299 18.95 -16.77 -4.11
CA GLY A 299 17.58 -16.35 -3.86
C GLY A 299 17.62 -15.03 -3.13
N VAL A 300 16.84 -14.06 -3.58
CA VAL A 300 16.78 -12.72 -2.99
C VAL A 300 15.34 -12.37 -2.67
N SER A 301 15.12 -11.91 -1.43
CA SER A 301 13.89 -11.26 -1.05
C SER A 301 14.05 -9.75 -1.19
N ILE A 302 13.26 -9.14 -2.05
CA ILE A 302 13.27 -7.70 -2.34
C ILE A 302 12.17 -7.04 -1.50
N PRO A 303 12.51 -6.22 -0.49
CA PRO A 303 11.52 -5.47 0.25
C PRO A 303 10.99 -4.30 -0.59
N VAL A 304 9.67 -4.16 -0.64
CA VAL A 304 8.96 -3.08 -1.35
C VAL A 304 7.95 -2.47 -0.39
N ILE A 305 8.07 -1.17 -0.13
CA ILE A 305 7.29 -0.47 0.88
C ILE A 305 6.42 0.58 0.20
N ASN A 306 5.11 0.56 0.46
CA ASN A 306 4.25 1.69 0.13
C ASN A 306 4.10 2.62 1.34
N GLU A 307 4.24 3.89 1.08
CA GLU A 307 4.07 4.94 2.07
C GLU A 307 2.61 5.42 2.08
N SER A 308 2.15 5.86 3.25
CA SER A 308 0.86 6.51 3.42
C SER A 308 1.02 7.73 4.30
N PRO A 309 0.38 8.86 3.99
CA PRO A 309 0.12 9.91 4.96
C PRO A 309 -1.00 9.52 5.90
N ASP A 310 -1.23 10.36 6.92
CA ASP A 310 -2.37 10.31 7.81
C ASP A 310 -2.73 11.72 8.27
N VAL A 311 -3.98 11.93 8.68
CA VAL A 311 -4.46 13.18 9.27
C VAL A 311 -5.39 12.88 10.44
N GLU A 312 -5.13 13.49 11.58
CA GLU A 312 -5.98 13.43 12.77
C GLU A 312 -6.35 14.85 13.18
N LYS A 313 -7.58 15.05 13.62
CA LYS A 313 -8.06 16.32 14.16
C LYS A 313 -8.61 16.14 15.56
N ASN A 314 -8.20 17.05 16.44
CA ASN A 314 -8.62 17.05 17.84
C ASN A 314 -9.04 18.45 18.26
N VAL A 315 -9.95 18.52 19.22
CA VAL A 315 -10.31 19.72 19.97
C VAL A 315 -9.67 19.65 21.36
N ILE A 316 -9.22 20.79 21.89
CA ILE A 316 -8.53 20.85 23.17
C ILE A 316 -9.45 21.47 24.23
N LYS A 317 -9.52 20.85 25.42
CA LYS A 317 -10.23 21.41 26.58
C LYS A 317 -9.33 21.38 27.82
N GLY A 318 -8.83 22.54 28.25
CA GLY A 318 -7.74 22.58 29.24
C GLY A 318 -6.49 21.89 28.67
N ASP A 319 -5.98 20.86 29.35
CA ASP A 319 -4.84 20.06 28.93
C ASP A 319 -5.26 18.74 28.23
N GLU A 320 -6.55 18.51 28.01
CA GLU A 320 -7.07 17.28 27.42
C GLU A 320 -7.27 17.42 25.91
N VAL A 321 -6.81 16.41 25.17
CA VAL A 321 -7.01 16.23 23.74
C VAL A 321 -8.25 15.35 23.53
N LYS A 322 -9.25 15.83 22.79
CA LYS A 322 -10.56 15.18 22.63
C LYS A 322 -11.01 15.20 21.18
N THR A 323 -11.88 14.27 20.83
CA THR A 323 -12.58 14.26 19.53
C THR A 323 -13.85 15.10 19.56
N ASP A 324 -14.43 15.27 20.76
CA ASP A 324 -15.60 16.11 21.00
C ASP A 324 -15.53 16.77 22.38
N THR A 325 -16.14 17.94 22.52
CA THR A 325 -16.25 18.65 23.79
C THR A 325 -17.29 19.78 23.70
N ASP A 326 -17.48 20.56 24.76
CA ASP A 326 -18.40 21.66 24.82
C ASP A 326 -17.71 23.02 25.01
N TYR A 327 -18.29 24.07 24.40
CA TYR A 327 -17.86 25.45 24.55
C TYR A 327 -19.09 26.39 24.51
N SER A 328 -18.95 27.59 25.06
CA SER A 328 -19.98 28.62 24.95
C SER A 328 -19.87 29.36 23.62
N ILE A 329 -20.99 29.85 23.09
CA ILE A 329 -20.99 30.78 21.94
C ILE A 329 -20.07 31.97 22.25
N GLY A 330 -19.21 32.31 21.30
CA GLY A 330 -18.20 33.36 21.43
C GLY A 330 -16.85 32.90 21.96
N ASP A 331 -16.76 31.70 22.55
CA ASP A 331 -15.49 31.16 23.02
C ASP A 331 -14.54 30.86 21.85
N LYS A 332 -13.24 31.02 22.13
CA LYS A 332 -12.16 30.54 21.25
C LYS A 332 -11.91 29.08 21.56
N VAL A 333 -12.24 28.22 20.62
CA VAL A 333 -12.06 26.77 20.69
C VAL A 333 -10.70 26.41 20.15
N PRO A 334 -9.77 25.85 20.96
CA PRO A 334 -8.47 25.40 20.49
C PRO A 334 -8.58 24.06 19.75
N TYR A 335 -7.88 23.95 18.63
CA TYR A 335 -7.79 22.74 17.81
C TYR A 335 -6.35 22.36 17.57
N GLN A 336 -6.16 21.07 17.35
CA GLN A 336 -4.91 20.48 16.90
C GLN A 336 -5.16 19.55 15.71
N ILE A 337 -4.48 19.79 14.59
CA ILE A 337 -4.40 18.85 13.48
C ILE A 337 -3.02 18.23 13.50
N THR A 338 -2.95 16.90 13.43
CA THR A 338 -1.70 16.13 13.29
C THR A 338 -1.64 15.56 11.88
N VAL A 339 -0.64 15.96 11.11
CA VAL A 339 -0.42 15.48 9.75
C VAL A 339 0.81 14.58 9.74
N THR A 340 0.63 13.29 9.42
CA THR A 340 1.74 12.36 9.25
C THR A 340 2.24 12.42 7.80
N VAL A 341 3.50 12.87 7.62
CA VAL A 341 4.13 13.05 6.32
C VAL A 341 4.64 11.69 5.80
N PRO A 342 4.33 11.28 4.56
CA PRO A 342 4.86 10.03 4.00
C PRO A 342 6.36 10.17 3.70
N LYS A 343 7.13 9.07 3.77
CA LYS A 343 8.59 9.14 3.52
C LYS A 343 8.99 9.50 2.10
N ASN A 344 8.11 9.24 1.15
CA ASN A 344 8.31 9.60 -0.26
C ASN A 344 7.74 10.97 -0.63
N ILE A 345 7.49 11.84 0.35
CA ILE A 345 6.87 13.16 0.16
C ILE A 345 7.52 13.97 -0.97
N ALA A 346 8.83 13.96 -1.08
CA ALA A 346 9.58 14.72 -2.09
C ALA A 346 9.28 14.29 -3.55
N LYS A 347 8.67 13.12 -3.75
CA LYS A 347 8.23 12.65 -5.07
C LYS A 347 6.81 13.12 -5.43
N LEU A 348 6.09 13.69 -4.48
CA LEU A 348 4.73 14.22 -4.68
C LEU A 348 4.79 15.67 -5.16
N THR A 349 3.70 16.13 -5.77
CA THR A 349 3.46 17.54 -6.13
C THR A 349 2.25 18.11 -5.38
N THR A 350 1.38 17.22 -4.88
CA THR A 350 0.17 17.57 -4.14
C THR A 350 0.27 17.10 -2.70
N PHE A 351 0.17 18.04 -1.75
CA PHE A 351 0.04 17.77 -0.33
C PHE A 351 -0.61 18.98 0.33
N THR A 352 -1.93 18.90 0.60
CA THR A 352 -2.75 20.04 0.99
C THR A 352 -3.69 19.67 2.12
N VAL A 353 -3.70 20.46 3.19
CA VAL A 353 -4.61 20.33 4.34
C VAL A 353 -5.65 21.44 4.25
N SER A 354 -6.94 21.10 4.37
CA SER A 354 -8.03 22.07 4.46
C SER A 354 -8.82 21.86 5.75
N ASP A 355 -9.13 22.95 6.43
CA ASP A 355 -9.99 23.02 7.62
C ASP A 355 -11.36 23.56 7.22
N THR A 356 -12.43 22.81 7.48
CA THR A 356 -13.80 23.16 7.08
C THR A 356 -14.71 23.21 8.29
N PRO A 357 -14.78 24.37 8.98
CA PRO A 357 -15.59 24.54 10.17
C PRO A 357 -17.07 24.81 9.81
N ASN A 358 -17.99 24.24 10.60
CA ASN A 358 -19.41 24.58 10.55
C ASN A 358 -19.81 25.31 11.84
N ASN A 359 -20.40 26.49 11.72
CA ASN A 359 -20.72 27.41 12.83
C ASN A 359 -19.52 27.86 13.68
N LEU A 360 -18.31 27.70 13.14
CA LEU A 360 -17.06 28.15 13.73
C LEU A 360 -16.34 29.05 12.74
N LYS A 361 -15.47 29.93 13.22
CA LYS A 361 -14.65 30.80 12.37
C LYS A 361 -13.20 30.76 12.83
N TYR A 362 -12.32 30.40 11.92
CA TYR A 362 -10.87 30.41 12.12
C TYR A 362 -10.35 31.80 12.53
N ASN A 363 -9.45 31.87 13.51
CA ASN A 363 -8.93 33.13 14.07
C ASN A 363 -7.60 33.60 13.45
N ASN A 364 -7.13 33.00 12.36
CA ASN A 364 -5.88 33.34 11.65
C ASN A 364 -4.62 33.20 12.54
N ASP A 365 -4.58 32.22 13.41
CA ASP A 365 -3.53 32.03 14.42
C ASP A 365 -2.83 30.66 14.36
N ALA A 366 -2.91 29.96 13.22
CA ALA A 366 -2.32 28.65 13.06
C ALA A 366 -0.78 28.69 13.16
N VAL A 367 -0.26 27.79 13.99
CA VAL A 367 1.18 27.57 14.21
C VAL A 367 1.48 26.13 13.87
N LEU A 368 2.48 25.92 12.99
CA LEU A 368 2.95 24.61 12.57
C LEU A 368 4.25 24.26 13.26
N THR A 369 4.30 23.08 13.88
CA THR A 369 5.50 22.55 14.54
C THR A 369 5.78 21.10 14.12
N CYS A 370 7.04 20.72 14.18
CA CYS A 370 7.50 19.35 14.00
C CYS A 370 8.59 19.10 15.06
N ASN A 371 8.41 18.06 15.90
CA ASN A 371 9.31 17.78 17.02
C ASN A 371 9.59 19.03 17.89
N ASP A 372 8.54 19.76 18.24
CA ASP A 372 8.55 21.00 19.04
C ASP A 372 9.28 22.20 18.40
N ALA A 373 9.80 22.06 17.18
CA ALA A 373 10.40 23.15 16.41
C ALA A 373 9.39 23.70 15.37
N ALA A 374 9.48 25.01 15.08
CA ALA A 374 8.64 25.62 14.06
C ALA A 374 8.97 25.01 12.67
N VAL A 375 7.95 24.71 11.90
CA VAL A 375 8.11 24.30 10.49
C VAL A 375 8.54 25.50 9.67
N ASP A 376 9.51 25.31 8.76
CA ASP A 376 10.00 26.38 7.88
C ASP A 376 8.86 26.99 7.06
N ALA A 377 8.64 28.28 7.19
CA ALA A 377 7.60 29.02 6.49
C ALA A 377 7.75 29.00 4.95
N ASN A 378 8.92 28.63 4.44
CA ASN A 378 9.13 28.51 2.99
C ASN A 378 8.50 27.23 2.40
N VAL A 379 8.24 26.19 3.22
CA VAL A 379 7.73 24.89 2.73
C VAL A 379 6.21 24.83 2.66
N TYR A 380 5.48 25.85 3.11
CA TYR A 380 4.02 25.91 3.04
C TYR A 380 3.47 27.32 2.82
N THR A 381 2.20 27.41 2.48
CA THR A 381 1.40 28.65 2.48
C THR A 381 0.07 28.39 3.16
N ILE A 382 -0.48 29.40 3.87
CA ILE A 382 -1.82 29.35 4.46
C ILE A 382 -2.69 30.38 3.73
N ALA A 383 -3.84 29.93 3.19
CA ALA A 383 -4.84 30.77 2.58
C ALA A 383 -6.16 30.71 3.38
N THR A 384 -6.82 31.85 3.56
CA THR A 384 -8.12 31.99 4.24
C THR A 384 -9.22 32.46 3.30
N GLU A 385 -8.85 32.73 2.05
CA GLU A 385 -9.74 33.13 0.96
C GLU A 385 -9.19 32.69 -0.39
N GLY A 386 -10.03 32.59 -1.39
CA GLY A 386 -9.64 32.17 -2.73
C GLY A 386 -10.27 30.85 -3.16
N GLU A 387 -9.89 30.38 -4.34
CA GLU A 387 -10.43 29.14 -4.92
C GLU A 387 -10.07 27.91 -4.08
N GLY A 388 -11.09 27.12 -3.73
CA GLY A 388 -10.94 25.87 -2.95
C GLY A 388 -10.52 26.08 -1.49
N VAL A 389 -10.65 27.30 -0.95
CA VAL A 389 -10.52 27.58 0.48
C VAL A 389 -11.89 27.47 1.13
N PRO A 390 -12.06 26.66 2.21
CA PRO A 390 -13.33 26.54 2.93
C PRO A 390 -13.80 27.86 3.54
N GLU A 391 -15.10 28.11 3.50
CA GLU A 391 -15.69 29.28 4.17
C GLU A 391 -15.43 29.22 5.68
N ASN A 392 -15.00 30.35 6.26
CA ASN A 392 -14.61 30.47 7.68
C ASN A 392 -13.45 29.57 8.15
N GLY A 393 -12.85 28.81 7.24
CA GLY A 393 -11.73 27.91 7.49
C GLY A 393 -10.41 28.38 6.87
N PHE A 394 -9.54 27.45 6.58
CA PHE A 394 -8.25 27.72 5.91
C PHE A 394 -7.80 26.55 5.05
N LYS A 395 -6.84 26.83 4.17
CA LYS A 395 -6.16 25.84 3.34
C LYS A 395 -4.65 26.02 3.47
N ILE A 396 -3.96 24.96 3.86
CA ILE A 396 -2.48 24.90 3.89
C ILE A 396 -2.02 24.10 2.69
N THR A 397 -1.26 24.74 1.81
CA THR A 397 -0.63 24.07 0.67
C THR A 397 0.86 23.93 0.96
N PHE A 398 1.33 22.69 1.07
CA PHE A 398 2.74 22.38 1.25
C PHE A 398 3.47 22.30 -0.10
N LYS A 399 4.80 22.42 -0.07
CA LYS A 399 5.69 22.24 -1.23
C LYS A 399 6.44 20.92 -1.05
N PRO A 400 5.91 19.79 -1.53
CA PRO A 400 6.41 18.45 -1.22
C PRO A 400 7.91 18.26 -1.51
N ALA A 401 8.42 18.81 -2.60
CA ALA A 401 9.84 18.73 -2.97
C ALA A 401 10.80 19.35 -1.92
N GLU A 402 10.31 20.33 -1.14
CA GLU A 402 11.08 21.05 -0.11
C GLU A 402 10.88 20.40 1.29
N MET A 403 10.04 19.35 1.42
CA MET A 403 9.68 18.73 2.69
C MET A 403 10.53 17.51 3.08
N THR A 404 11.69 17.32 2.49
CA THR A 404 12.54 16.14 2.70
C THR A 404 12.91 15.93 4.18
N GLU A 405 13.13 17.00 4.95
CA GLU A 405 13.47 16.91 6.38
C GLU A 405 12.26 16.47 7.25
N TYR A 406 11.05 16.67 6.78
CA TYR A 406 9.81 16.24 7.47
C TYR A 406 9.35 14.84 7.07
N ALA A 407 10.05 14.17 6.16
CA ALA A 407 9.68 12.85 5.65
C ALA A 407 9.53 11.82 6.77
N GLY A 408 8.36 11.20 6.87
CA GLY A 408 8.02 10.23 7.91
C GLY A 408 7.64 10.83 9.25
N GLN A 409 7.71 12.14 9.44
CA GLN A 409 7.46 12.81 10.72
C GLN A 409 6.01 13.31 10.83
N LYS A 410 5.65 13.80 12.02
CA LYS A 410 4.35 14.40 12.29
C LYS A 410 4.50 15.92 12.35
N ILE A 411 3.72 16.64 11.55
CA ILE A 411 3.53 18.07 11.65
C ILE A 411 2.27 18.31 12.47
N ILE A 412 2.39 19.13 13.51
CA ILE A 412 1.29 19.52 14.38
C ILE A 412 0.89 20.96 14.05
N ILE A 413 -0.39 21.16 13.77
CA ILE A 413 -0.99 22.45 13.46
C ILE A 413 -1.92 22.81 14.62
N ASN A 414 -1.51 23.76 15.45
CA ASN A 414 -2.33 24.30 16.53
C ASN A 414 -2.95 25.62 16.09
N TYR A 415 -4.24 25.79 16.32
CA TYR A 415 -4.98 27.00 15.96
C TYR A 415 -6.23 27.14 16.82
N THR A 416 -6.92 28.28 16.73
CA THR A 416 -8.22 28.49 17.36
C THR A 416 -9.31 28.86 16.35
N ALA A 417 -10.56 28.48 16.67
CA ALA A 417 -11.75 28.95 15.96
C ALA A 417 -12.79 29.45 16.94
N THR A 418 -13.46 30.55 16.61
CA THR A 418 -14.51 31.12 17.47
C THR A 418 -15.85 30.46 17.17
N LEU A 419 -16.54 29.95 18.19
CA LEU A 419 -17.89 29.40 18.07
C LEU A 419 -18.90 30.54 17.82
N LEU A 420 -19.57 30.51 16.68
CA LEU A 420 -20.43 31.61 16.21
C LEU A 420 -21.81 31.61 16.85
N SER A 421 -22.52 32.74 16.80
CA SER A 421 -23.91 32.86 17.24
C SER A 421 -24.89 31.96 16.48
N THR A 422 -24.51 31.48 15.29
CA THR A 422 -25.24 30.49 14.49
C THR A 422 -25.08 29.06 14.95
N ALA A 423 -24.33 28.81 16.04
CA ALA A 423 -24.02 27.47 16.52
C ALA A 423 -25.29 26.65 16.75
N ASP A 424 -25.23 25.39 16.28
CA ASP A 424 -26.24 24.39 16.60
C ASP A 424 -26.15 24.05 18.10
N GLN A 425 -27.27 24.24 18.81
CA GLN A 425 -27.38 24.03 20.25
C GLN A 425 -28.13 22.73 20.56
N THR A 426 -28.28 21.87 19.57
CA THR A 426 -28.84 20.52 19.70
C THR A 426 -27.75 19.47 19.84
N ILE A 427 -28.18 18.22 20.00
CA ILE A 427 -27.27 17.06 20.01
C ILE A 427 -26.54 16.82 18.68
N ALA A 428 -26.90 17.53 17.59
CA ALA A 428 -26.16 17.48 16.33
C ALA A 428 -24.75 18.07 16.47
N GLY A 429 -24.60 19.11 17.32
CA GLY A 429 -23.32 19.77 17.57
C GLY A 429 -22.75 20.49 16.34
N ASN A 430 -21.62 21.14 16.52
CA ASN A 430 -20.94 21.94 15.51
C ASN A 430 -19.70 21.19 15.05
N ARG A 431 -19.77 20.67 13.84
CA ARG A 431 -18.71 19.85 13.22
C ARG A 431 -17.60 20.75 12.67
N ASN A 432 -16.36 20.31 12.84
CA ASN A 432 -15.20 20.89 12.19
C ASN A 432 -14.37 19.78 11.53
N ASP A 433 -14.32 19.81 10.21
CA ASP A 433 -13.64 18.79 9.39
C ASP A 433 -12.22 19.21 9.05
N VAL A 434 -11.35 18.23 8.89
CA VAL A 434 -10.07 18.37 8.21
C VAL A 434 -10.02 17.41 7.03
N SER A 435 -9.47 17.86 5.91
CA SER A 435 -9.11 16.99 4.79
C SER A 435 -7.63 17.13 4.45
N LEU A 436 -7.02 16.01 4.05
CA LEU A 436 -5.68 15.96 3.48
C LEU A 436 -5.75 15.39 2.07
N VAL A 437 -5.47 16.22 1.06
CA VAL A 437 -5.35 15.83 -0.34
C VAL A 437 -3.88 15.61 -0.67
N TYR A 438 -3.56 14.47 -1.28
CA TYR A 438 -2.19 14.08 -1.61
C TYR A 438 -2.11 13.27 -2.91
N GLY A 439 -0.92 13.24 -3.52
CA GLY A 439 -0.64 12.42 -4.69
C GLY A 439 -0.79 10.93 -4.39
N SER A 440 -1.63 10.21 -5.14
CA SER A 440 -1.98 8.81 -4.87
C SER A 440 -1.08 7.81 -5.58
N LYS A 441 -0.28 8.27 -6.56
CA LYS A 441 0.53 7.41 -7.43
C LYS A 441 1.79 8.15 -7.89
N ILE A 442 2.91 7.45 -7.93
CA ILE A 442 4.16 7.88 -8.56
C ILE A 442 4.36 6.98 -9.78
N GLY A 443 4.34 7.56 -10.98
CA GLY A 443 4.47 6.84 -12.24
C GLY A 443 5.89 6.30 -12.48
N VAL A 444 6.05 5.46 -13.52
CA VAL A 444 7.35 4.92 -13.96
C VAL A 444 8.36 6.02 -14.30
N ASP A 445 7.86 7.18 -14.76
CA ASP A 445 8.65 8.38 -15.07
C ASP A 445 8.96 9.24 -13.84
N GLY A 446 8.57 8.81 -12.65
CA GLY A 446 8.75 9.51 -11.38
C GLY A 446 7.78 10.67 -11.15
N LYS A 447 6.78 10.87 -12.03
CA LYS A 447 5.79 11.92 -11.88
C LYS A 447 4.57 11.45 -11.10
N GLU A 448 3.97 12.38 -10.36
CA GLU A 448 2.70 12.14 -9.69
C GLU A 448 1.57 11.91 -10.69
N GLY A 449 0.73 10.92 -10.40
CA GLY A 449 -0.49 10.62 -11.13
C GLY A 449 -1.65 10.33 -10.18
N GLY A 450 -2.77 11.06 -10.34
CA GLY A 450 -3.94 10.92 -9.50
C GLY A 450 -3.77 11.51 -8.09
N GLN A 451 -4.89 11.63 -7.38
CA GLN A 451 -4.93 12.16 -6.01
C GLN A 451 -5.86 11.32 -5.16
N LYS A 452 -5.61 11.33 -3.86
CA LYS A 452 -6.48 10.80 -2.81
C LYS A 452 -6.76 11.89 -1.78
N GLU A 453 -7.86 11.73 -1.08
CA GLU A 453 -8.23 12.58 0.03
C GLU A 453 -8.60 11.72 1.25
N ILE A 454 -8.09 12.10 2.42
CA ILE A 454 -8.44 11.50 3.71
C ILE A 454 -8.96 12.58 4.63
N HIS A 455 -9.84 12.21 5.55
CA HIS A 455 -10.57 13.13 6.40
C HIS A 455 -10.56 12.70 7.86
N ASP A 456 -10.71 13.69 8.74
CA ASP A 456 -11.06 13.50 10.14
C ASP A 456 -11.96 14.65 10.63
N SER A 457 -12.64 14.47 11.76
CA SER A 457 -13.64 15.41 12.22
C SER A 457 -13.70 15.52 13.74
N THR A 458 -14.01 16.71 14.22
CA THR A 458 -14.31 16.98 15.64
C THR A 458 -15.68 17.64 15.77
N PHE A 459 -16.23 17.56 16.99
CA PHE A 459 -17.52 18.19 17.29
C PHE A 459 -17.41 19.07 18.55
N VAL A 460 -18.03 20.25 18.46
CA VAL A 460 -18.19 21.16 19.58
C VAL A 460 -19.67 21.34 19.89
N TYR A 461 -20.04 21.06 21.11
CA TYR A 461 -21.39 21.17 21.60
C TYR A 461 -21.58 22.47 22.39
N THR A 462 -22.81 22.99 22.38
CA THR A 462 -23.24 24.08 23.22
C THR A 462 -24.69 23.84 23.63
N PHE A 463 -25.06 24.24 24.83
CA PHE A 463 -26.29 23.79 25.47
C PHE A 463 -27.20 24.95 25.85
N LYS A 464 -28.44 24.62 26.32
CA LYS A 464 -29.44 25.56 26.78
C LYS A 464 -29.87 25.27 28.20
N VAL A 465 -30.09 26.33 28.97
CA VAL A 465 -30.86 26.28 30.22
C VAL A 465 -32.24 26.85 29.95
N LYS A 466 -33.27 26.08 30.26
CA LYS A 466 -34.67 26.49 30.23
C LYS A 466 -35.18 26.66 31.66
N VAL A 467 -35.67 27.83 31.99
CA VAL A 467 -36.26 28.16 33.31
C VAL A 467 -37.78 28.09 33.19
N HIS A 468 -38.40 27.26 34.04
CA HIS A 468 -39.85 27.26 34.25
C HIS A 468 -40.13 27.97 35.58
N LYS A 469 -40.61 29.19 35.52
CA LYS A 469 -40.95 30.03 36.66
C LYS A 469 -42.42 29.84 37.03
N ILE A 470 -42.70 29.33 38.25
CA ILE A 470 -44.06 29.04 38.68
C ILE A 470 -44.39 29.69 40.04
N ALA A 471 -45.71 29.82 40.28
CA ALA A 471 -46.26 30.21 41.57
C ALA A 471 -46.33 29.02 42.54
N ASP A 472 -46.07 29.20 43.84
CA ASP A 472 -46.12 28.14 44.85
C ASP A 472 -47.53 27.70 45.23
N ASP A 473 -48.53 28.61 45.03
CA ASP A 473 -49.92 28.39 45.39
C ASP A 473 -50.76 27.73 44.31
N THR A 474 -50.45 28.01 43.03
CA THR A 474 -51.25 27.52 41.88
C THR A 474 -50.48 26.58 40.95
N ASN A 475 -49.17 26.55 41.05
CA ASN A 475 -48.25 25.89 40.12
C ASN A 475 -48.38 26.46 38.66
N GLU A 476 -49.03 27.58 38.49
CA GLU A 476 -49.14 28.23 37.19
C GLU A 476 -47.86 29.01 36.83
N GLY A 477 -47.57 29.14 35.53
CA GLY A 477 -46.46 29.91 35.02
C GLY A 477 -46.54 31.41 35.40
N LEU A 478 -45.42 31.99 35.81
CA LEU A 478 -45.32 33.42 36.11
C LEU A 478 -44.73 34.18 34.94
N GLU A 479 -45.55 35.01 34.30
CA GLU A 479 -45.18 35.88 33.17
C GLU A 479 -44.39 37.12 33.62
N ASN A 480 -43.52 37.61 32.76
CA ASN A 480 -42.78 38.88 32.93
C ASN A 480 -41.80 38.91 34.09
N VAL A 481 -41.36 37.76 34.59
CA VAL A 481 -40.27 37.65 35.54
C VAL A 481 -38.94 37.80 34.80
N GLU A 482 -38.02 38.61 35.32
CA GLU A 482 -36.75 38.89 34.67
C GLU A 482 -35.58 38.30 35.50
N PHE A 483 -34.64 37.68 34.76
CA PHE A 483 -33.44 37.08 35.34
C PHE A 483 -32.19 37.54 34.63
N ASP A 484 -31.08 37.59 35.40
CA ASP A 484 -29.72 37.62 34.87
C ASP A 484 -28.99 36.34 35.26
N LEU A 485 -28.23 35.79 34.28
CA LEU A 485 -27.42 34.57 34.46
C LEU A 485 -25.95 34.94 34.62
N TYR A 486 -25.28 34.42 35.62
CA TYR A 486 -23.88 34.69 35.93
C TYR A 486 -23.08 33.39 35.96
N LYS A 487 -21.81 33.46 35.54
CA LYS A 487 -20.82 32.39 35.73
C LYS A 487 -19.60 32.91 36.48
N LYS A 488 -18.90 32.06 37.22
CA LYS A 488 -17.58 32.39 37.76
C LYS A 488 -16.60 32.55 36.60
N ASP A 489 -15.77 33.58 36.65
CA ASP A 489 -14.81 33.90 35.61
C ASP A 489 -13.67 34.73 36.21
N GLU A 490 -12.44 34.25 36.12
CA GLU A 490 -11.26 34.97 36.62
C GLU A 490 -11.11 36.38 36.04
N ASN A 491 -11.64 36.62 34.85
CA ASN A 491 -11.69 37.91 34.19
C ASN A 491 -12.99 38.67 34.41
N GLY A 492 -13.88 38.13 35.24
CA GLY A 492 -15.20 38.69 35.52
C GLY A 492 -15.14 40.08 36.14
N LYS A 493 -16.06 40.94 35.73
CA LYS A 493 -16.10 42.35 36.14
C LYS A 493 -16.99 42.60 37.34
N VAL A 494 -17.90 41.67 37.67
CA VAL A 494 -18.78 41.78 38.85
C VAL A 494 -18.11 41.16 40.06
N THR A 495 -17.74 41.95 41.04
CA THR A 495 -16.94 41.55 42.22
C THR A 495 -17.34 42.34 43.46
N GLY A 496 -16.91 41.94 44.63
CA GLY A 496 -17.02 42.70 45.87
C GLY A 496 -18.45 43.14 46.22
N ALA A 497 -18.68 44.44 46.37
CA ALA A 497 -19.99 45.00 46.73
C ALA A 497 -21.07 44.73 45.68
N ASP A 498 -20.70 44.76 44.38
CA ASP A 498 -21.66 44.52 43.28
C ASP A 498 -22.10 43.06 43.26
N ALA A 499 -21.17 42.10 43.42
CA ALA A 499 -21.50 40.69 43.56
C ALA A 499 -22.40 40.44 44.77
N LYS A 500 -22.06 41.04 45.92
CA LYS A 500 -22.85 40.94 47.16
C LYS A 500 -24.27 41.48 46.98
N ALA A 501 -24.45 42.60 46.26
CA ALA A 501 -25.76 43.19 45.97
C ALA A 501 -26.66 42.24 45.15
N LEU A 502 -26.07 41.36 44.33
CA LEU A 502 -26.74 40.33 43.54
C LEU A 502 -26.90 39.00 44.30
N GLY A 503 -26.46 38.93 45.59
CA GLY A 503 -26.45 37.69 46.37
C GLY A 503 -25.37 36.68 45.98
N LEU A 504 -24.43 37.07 45.11
CA LEU A 504 -23.29 36.28 44.69
C LEU A 504 -22.14 36.40 45.71
N ASP A 505 -21.21 35.43 45.71
CA ASP A 505 -20.03 35.48 46.59
C ASP A 505 -19.14 36.68 46.24
N PRO A 506 -18.93 37.64 47.15
CA PRO A 506 -18.13 38.83 46.92
C PRO A 506 -16.62 38.56 46.76
N ASN A 507 -16.16 37.39 47.17
CA ASN A 507 -14.74 36.99 47.04
C ASN A 507 -14.40 36.40 45.66
N GLU A 508 -15.43 36.12 44.85
CA GLU A 508 -15.31 35.59 43.53
C GLU A 508 -15.52 36.70 42.46
N LYS A 509 -15.09 36.42 41.25
CA LYS A 509 -15.35 37.28 40.08
C LYS A 509 -16.39 36.60 39.19
N TRP A 510 -17.32 37.43 38.69
CA TRP A 510 -18.47 36.95 37.95
C TRP A 510 -18.61 37.68 36.62
N THR A 511 -18.99 36.92 35.58
CA THR A 511 -19.37 37.47 34.28
C THR A 511 -20.87 37.24 34.07
N LYS A 512 -21.60 38.29 33.69
CA LYS A 512 -22.98 38.18 33.25
C LYS A 512 -22.97 37.51 31.86
N VAL A 513 -23.79 36.47 31.68
CA VAL A 513 -23.84 35.65 30.46
C VAL A 513 -24.79 36.22 29.43
N ASN A 514 -26.00 36.65 29.85
CA ASN A 514 -27.01 37.23 28.96
C ASN A 514 -26.78 38.73 28.78
N GLU A 515 -26.96 39.22 27.57
CA GLU A 515 -26.90 40.66 27.27
C GLU A 515 -28.14 41.42 27.74
N ALA A 516 -29.34 40.95 27.39
CA ALA A 516 -30.61 41.46 27.83
C ALA A 516 -31.21 40.58 28.94
N PRO A 517 -32.03 41.13 29.87
CA PRO A 517 -32.70 40.32 30.91
C PRO A 517 -33.50 39.17 30.29
N LEU A 518 -33.34 37.95 30.86
CA LEU A 518 -34.12 36.77 30.50
C LEU A 518 -35.54 36.93 31.06
N LYS A 519 -36.52 37.12 30.17
CA LYS A 519 -37.91 37.46 30.56
C LYS A 519 -38.84 36.30 30.29
N THR A 520 -39.57 35.81 31.31
CA THR A 520 -40.53 34.71 31.17
C THR A 520 -41.76 35.10 30.32
N ASN A 521 -42.20 34.12 29.51
CA ASN A 521 -43.45 34.20 28.75
C ASN A 521 -44.69 33.90 29.64
N LYS A 522 -45.88 33.83 29.00
CA LYS A 522 -47.16 33.59 29.70
C LYS A 522 -47.21 32.25 30.43
N GLU A 523 -46.54 31.25 29.89
CA GLU A 523 -46.43 29.93 30.48
C GLU A 523 -45.30 29.85 31.52
N GLY A 524 -44.64 30.96 31.84
CA GLY A 524 -43.55 31.03 32.83
C GLY A 524 -42.19 30.55 32.30
N TYR A 525 -41.99 30.37 30.99
CA TYR A 525 -40.74 29.87 30.43
C TYR A 525 -39.84 30.99 29.91
N VAL A 526 -38.53 30.79 30.09
CA VAL A 526 -37.46 31.53 29.39
C VAL A 526 -36.25 30.61 29.18
N GLU A 527 -35.50 30.86 28.10
CA GLU A 527 -34.33 30.06 27.74
C GLU A 527 -33.08 30.95 27.58
N GLN A 528 -31.93 30.42 28.02
CA GLN A 528 -30.60 30.93 27.66
C GLN A 528 -29.82 29.80 27.00
N GLY A 529 -29.44 30.00 25.76
CA GLY A 529 -28.63 29.09 25.00
C GLY A 529 -27.18 29.55 24.86
N GLY A 530 -26.38 28.71 24.14
CA GLY A 530 -24.99 29.00 23.87
C GLY A 530 -24.07 28.79 25.10
N LEU A 531 -24.37 27.83 25.94
CA LEU A 531 -23.70 27.58 27.21
C LEU A 531 -22.83 26.29 27.12
N ALA A 532 -21.62 26.36 27.67
CA ALA A 532 -20.82 25.18 28.00
C ALA A 532 -21.31 24.53 29.27
N ASN A 533 -20.89 23.29 29.55
CA ASN A 533 -21.05 22.70 30.86
C ASN A 533 -20.36 23.55 31.94
N GLY A 534 -20.97 23.61 33.11
CA GLY A 534 -20.44 24.40 34.20
C GLY A 534 -21.50 24.81 35.23
N GLU A 535 -21.08 25.63 36.18
CA GLU A 535 -21.95 26.20 37.23
C GLU A 535 -22.34 27.62 36.86
N TYR A 536 -23.64 27.85 36.85
CA TYR A 536 -24.26 29.13 36.60
C TYR A 536 -25.12 29.56 37.79
N TYR A 537 -25.35 30.85 37.92
CA TYR A 537 -26.13 31.42 38.98
C TYR A 537 -27.19 32.36 38.41
N LEU A 538 -28.46 31.96 38.52
CA LEU A 538 -29.61 32.69 38.06
C LEU A 538 -30.07 33.67 39.12
N VAL A 539 -29.98 34.96 38.83
CA VAL A 539 -30.40 36.07 39.73
C VAL A 539 -31.72 36.62 39.25
N GLU A 540 -32.77 36.53 40.03
CA GLU A 540 -34.04 37.18 39.72
C GLU A 540 -33.92 38.68 39.96
N THR A 541 -34.04 39.50 38.90
CA THR A 541 -33.91 40.95 38.94
C THR A 541 -35.26 41.65 39.04
N LYS A 542 -36.35 40.96 38.62
CA LYS A 542 -37.72 41.45 38.70
C LYS A 542 -38.70 40.29 38.81
N THR A 543 -39.60 40.35 39.80
CA THR A 543 -40.64 39.34 40.01
C THR A 543 -41.96 39.71 39.31
N ALA A 544 -42.90 38.74 39.27
CA ALA A 544 -44.27 38.97 38.83
C ALA A 544 -45.06 39.76 39.90
N SER A 545 -46.07 40.50 39.47
CA SER A 545 -46.92 41.28 40.35
C SER A 545 -47.61 40.41 41.40
N GLY A 546 -47.47 40.75 42.69
CA GLY A 546 -48.04 40.02 43.83
C GLY A 546 -47.18 38.90 44.40
N TYR A 547 -45.97 38.67 43.84
CA TYR A 547 -44.99 37.66 44.31
C TYR A 547 -43.73 38.32 44.86
N ASN A 548 -43.07 37.62 45.82
CA ASN A 548 -41.81 38.09 46.37
C ASN A 548 -40.64 37.78 45.50
N LEU A 549 -39.69 38.72 45.38
CA LEU A 549 -38.42 38.56 44.70
C LEU A 549 -37.58 37.50 45.43
N LEU A 550 -36.91 36.63 44.70
CA LEU A 550 -35.92 35.69 45.28
C LEU A 550 -34.77 36.49 45.93
N LYS A 551 -34.42 36.13 47.18
CA LYS A 551 -33.35 36.82 47.92
C LYS A 551 -31.95 36.27 47.64
N ALA A 552 -31.86 35.10 47.01
CA ALA A 552 -30.61 34.45 46.70
C ALA A 552 -30.63 33.92 45.27
N PRO A 553 -29.49 33.91 44.57
CA PRO A 553 -29.34 33.28 43.28
C PRO A 553 -29.68 31.79 43.29
N VAL A 554 -30.28 31.31 42.23
CA VAL A 554 -30.50 29.87 42.02
C VAL A 554 -29.29 29.31 41.31
N LYS A 555 -28.58 28.37 41.95
CA LYS A 555 -27.47 27.65 41.32
C LYS A 555 -28.03 26.70 40.28
N VAL A 556 -27.48 26.77 39.09
CA VAL A 556 -27.78 25.89 37.95
C VAL A 556 -26.50 25.17 37.57
N THR A 557 -26.48 23.86 37.66
CA THR A 557 -25.37 23.04 37.19
C THR A 557 -25.75 22.44 35.85
N LEU A 558 -25.01 22.80 34.84
CA LEU A 558 -25.12 22.23 33.50
C LEU A 558 -24.02 21.16 33.34
N SER A 559 -24.41 19.90 33.28
CA SER A 559 -23.49 18.75 33.22
C SER A 559 -24.04 17.72 32.24
N ILE A 560 -24.06 18.09 30.94
CA ILE A 560 -24.54 17.24 29.85
C ILE A 560 -23.33 16.47 29.33
N GLN A 561 -23.44 15.14 29.25
CA GLN A 561 -22.42 14.27 28.68
C GLN A 561 -22.93 13.76 27.34
N GLU A 562 -22.11 13.91 26.31
CA GLU A 562 -22.38 13.37 24.99
C GLU A 562 -21.34 12.31 24.64
N THR A 563 -21.80 11.21 24.10
CA THR A 563 -20.94 10.18 23.52
C THR A 563 -21.22 10.15 22.02
N THR A 564 -20.24 10.52 21.24
CA THR A 564 -20.35 10.51 19.80
C THR A 564 -19.57 9.31 19.25
N THR A 565 -20.25 8.50 18.43
CA THR A 565 -19.60 7.47 17.64
C THR A 565 -19.88 7.77 16.18
N TRP A 566 -18.85 7.73 15.36
CA TRP A 566 -19.00 7.87 13.91
C TRP A 566 -18.22 6.80 13.18
N THR A 567 -18.64 6.53 11.97
CA THR A 567 -17.95 5.66 11.03
C THR A 567 -17.75 6.44 9.75
N ASP A 568 -16.49 6.63 9.36
CA ASP A 568 -16.14 7.18 8.07
C ASP A 568 -16.08 6.06 7.04
N THR A 569 -16.85 6.21 5.95
CA THR A 569 -16.84 5.28 4.83
C THR A 569 -16.44 6.01 3.56
N TYR A 570 -15.32 5.57 2.97
CA TYR A 570 -14.80 6.11 1.72
C TYR A 570 -15.01 5.10 0.59
N ILE A 571 -15.48 5.56 -0.57
CA ILE A 571 -15.62 4.76 -1.79
C ILE A 571 -14.75 5.41 -2.86
N TYR A 572 -13.87 4.62 -3.47
CA TYR A 572 -12.97 5.06 -4.53
C TYR A 572 -13.28 4.35 -5.85
N ASP A 573 -12.95 4.98 -6.99
CA ASP A 573 -12.98 4.36 -8.31
C ASP A 573 -11.70 3.50 -8.54
N GLU A 574 -11.66 2.80 -9.68
CA GLU A 574 -10.51 1.96 -10.08
C GLU A 574 -9.20 2.77 -10.27
N SER A 575 -9.31 4.08 -10.47
CA SER A 575 -8.17 5.00 -10.61
C SER A 575 -7.71 5.58 -9.26
N GLY A 576 -8.41 5.24 -8.15
CA GLY A 576 -8.12 5.73 -6.82
C GLY A 576 -8.71 7.11 -6.52
N ASN A 577 -9.64 7.62 -7.33
CA ASN A 577 -10.36 8.83 -7.02
C ASN A 577 -11.51 8.55 -6.07
N MET A 578 -11.69 9.40 -5.05
CA MET A 578 -12.78 9.26 -4.11
C MET A 578 -14.12 9.58 -4.79
N LEU A 579 -15.01 8.56 -4.87
CA LEU A 579 -16.36 8.70 -5.41
C LEU A 579 -17.37 9.18 -4.37
N LYS A 580 -17.21 8.74 -3.13
CA LYS A 580 -18.15 9.03 -2.05
C LYS A 580 -17.47 8.92 -0.69
N HIS A 581 -17.80 9.87 0.18
CA HIS A 581 -17.50 9.84 1.60
C HIS A 581 -18.81 9.95 2.39
N THR A 582 -19.03 9.10 3.39
CA THR A 582 -20.17 9.16 4.30
C THR A 582 -19.70 9.04 5.73
N VAL A 583 -20.30 9.86 6.60
CA VAL A 583 -20.07 9.85 8.03
C VAL A 583 -21.39 9.52 8.72
N ASP A 584 -21.42 8.43 9.48
CA ASP A 584 -22.55 8.09 10.34
C ASP A 584 -22.24 8.50 11.78
N LYS A 585 -22.99 9.45 12.30
CA LYS A 585 -22.88 9.92 13.67
C LYS A 585 -24.02 9.38 14.51
N LYS A 586 -23.68 8.80 15.67
CA LYS A 586 -24.64 8.48 16.74
C LYS A 586 -24.25 9.23 18.00
N THR A 587 -25.14 10.09 18.50
CA THR A 587 -24.94 10.85 19.74
C THR A 587 -25.96 10.42 20.77
N THR A 588 -25.54 10.24 22.02
CA THR A 588 -26.40 10.00 23.17
C THR A 588 -26.09 11.05 24.22
N THR A 589 -27.11 11.78 24.67
CA THR A 589 -26.97 12.91 25.62
C THR A 589 -27.52 12.52 26.97
N PHE A 590 -26.72 12.71 28.03
CA PHE A 590 -27.09 12.43 29.41
C PHE A 590 -26.76 13.61 30.32
N LYS A 591 -27.57 13.80 31.33
CA LYS A 591 -27.32 14.71 32.44
C LYS A 591 -27.31 13.93 33.75
N ASP A 592 -26.17 13.83 34.43
CA ASP A 592 -26.03 13.14 35.72
C ASP A 592 -26.76 11.79 35.78
N GLY A 593 -26.85 11.07 34.65
CA GLY A 593 -27.57 9.82 34.50
C GLY A 593 -29.00 9.93 33.98
N ASP A 594 -29.55 11.14 33.80
CA ASP A 594 -30.85 11.41 33.19
C ASP A 594 -30.68 11.72 31.70
N GLU A 595 -31.63 11.28 30.86
CA GLU A 595 -31.68 11.65 29.47
C GLU A 595 -32.09 13.12 29.35
N VAL A 596 -31.28 13.93 28.66
CA VAL A 596 -31.59 15.33 28.36
C VAL A 596 -32.06 15.43 26.92
N SER A 597 -33.29 15.94 26.74
CA SER A 597 -33.81 16.11 25.40
C SER A 597 -33.13 17.27 24.70
N ASP A 598 -32.49 16.98 23.54
CA ASP A 598 -32.00 17.97 22.61
C ASP A 598 -31.07 19.06 23.18
N GLY A 599 -30.19 18.69 24.10
CA GLY A 599 -29.21 19.63 24.69
C GLY A 599 -29.80 20.67 25.64
N VAL A 600 -31.06 20.53 26.08
CA VAL A 600 -31.78 21.50 26.94
C VAL A 600 -31.92 20.98 28.37
N HIS A 601 -31.36 21.70 29.32
CA HIS A 601 -31.56 21.45 30.76
C HIS A 601 -32.67 22.34 31.33
N THR A 602 -33.81 21.76 31.78
CA THR A 602 -34.94 22.50 32.36
C THR A 602 -34.88 22.53 33.88
N ILE A 603 -34.98 23.73 34.44
CA ILE A 603 -35.06 23.93 35.90
C ILE A 603 -36.38 24.62 36.25
N THR A 604 -36.96 24.25 37.41
CA THR A 604 -38.16 24.91 37.97
C THR A 604 -37.77 25.86 39.08
N VAL A 605 -38.22 27.10 38.99
CA VAL A 605 -37.99 28.16 39.98
C VAL A 605 -39.33 28.66 40.51
N VAL A 606 -39.54 28.57 41.83
CA VAL A 606 -40.81 28.86 42.47
C VAL A 606 -40.77 30.21 43.20
N ASN A 607 -41.79 31.07 43.01
CA ASN A 607 -42.00 32.26 43.80
C ASN A 607 -43.22 32.11 44.72
N ARG A 608 -43.12 32.72 45.93
CA ARG A 608 -44.16 32.70 46.92
C ARG A 608 -44.90 34.05 47.00
N LYS A 609 -46.23 33.96 47.20
CA LYS A 609 -47.07 35.15 47.43
C LYS A 609 -46.82 35.69 48.81
N GLY A 610 -46.68 37.00 48.87
CA GLY A 610 -47.11 37.98 49.94
C GLY A 610 -46.63 37.74 51.36
N PHE A 611 -45.64 36.96 51.66
CA PHE A 611 -45.08 36.95 53.02
C PHE A 611 -43.73 37.64 53.05
N ASP A 612 -43.60 38.70 53.85
CA ASP A 612 -42.26 39.13 54.22
C ASP A 612 -41.60 38.00 55.02
N LEU A 613 -40.61 37.39 54.39
CA LEU A 613 -39.82 36.45 55.14
C LEU A 613 -39.16 37.18 56.32
N PRO A 614 -39.35 36.72 57.55
CA PRO A 614 -38.73 37.37 58.68
C PRO A 614 -37.22 37.44 58.46
N THR A 615 -36.67 38.66 58.72
CA THR A 615 -35.21 38.89 58.72
C THR A 615 -34.58 38.16 59.91
N THR A 616 -34.61 36.84 59.89
CA THR A 616 -33.89 36.01 60.87
C THR A 616 -32.69 35.40 60.24
N GLY A 617 -31.54 35.76 60.78
CA GLY A 617 -30.22 35.43 60.30
C GLY A 617 -29.99 34.01 59.77
N GLY A 618 -29.26 33.93 58.71
CA GLY A 618 -28.33 32.87 58.34
C GLY A 618 -28.87 31.47 58.07
N PHE A 619 -29.85 30.95 58.77
CA PHE A 619 -30.28 29.54 58.66
C PHE A 619 -31.38 29.30 57.62
N GLY A 620 -32.25 30.26 57.37
CA GLY A 620 -33.34 30.11 56.38
C GLY A 620 -32.88 30.08 54.96
N THR A 621 -31.89 30.89 54.65
CA THR A 621 -31.32 30.96 53.24
C THR A 621 -30.57 29.69 52.87
N LEU A 622 -29.88 29.06 53.86
CA LEU A 622 -29.23 27.74 53.61
C LEU A 622 -30.26 26.62 53.47
N LEU A 623 -31.40 26.69 54.15
CA LEU A 623 -32.45 25.68 54.09
C LEU A 623 -33.14 25.68 52.69
N PHE A 624 -33.44 26.85 52.12
CA PHE A 624 -34.10 26.95 50.84
C PHE A 624 -33.18 26.71 49.65
N SER A 625 -31.92 27.14 49.73
CA SER A 625 -30.88 26.74 48.78
C SER A 625 -30.59 25.24 48.91
N GLY A 626 -30.59 24.70 50.12
CA GLY A 626 -30.40 23.27 50.39
C GLY A 626 -31.57 22.40 49.91
N ILE A 627 -32.84 22.89 50.04
CA ILE A 627 -34.00 22.14 49.53
C ILE A 627 -34.03 22.07 47.99
N GLY A 628 -33.64 23.15 47.30
CA GLY A 628 -33.51 23.14 45.86
C GLY A 628 -32.45 22.14 45.41
N VAL A 629 -31.30 22.09 46.07
CA VAL A 629 -30.23 21.13 45.81
C VAL A 629 -30.64 19.70 46.26
N LEU A 630 -31.34 19.54 47.39
CA LEU A 630 -31.79 18.22 47.86
C LEU A 630 -32.88 17.60 46.97
N LEU A 631 -33.76 18.41 46.36
CA LEU A 631 -34.74 17.88 45.41
C LEU A 631 -34.06 17.37 44.13
N VAL A 632 -33.02 18.06 43.67
CA VAL A 632 -32.19 17.60 42.54
C VAL A 632 -31.41 16.33 42.93
N VAL A 633 -30.78 16.32 44.12
CA VAL A 633 -30.01 15.17 44.64
C VAL A 633 -30.92 13.97 44.98
N ALA A 634 -32.13 14.20 45.52
CA ALA A 634 -33.09 13.13 45.82
C ALA A 634 -33.64 12.47 44.55
N GLY A 635 -33.86 13.25 43.49
CA GLY A 635 -34.23 12.71 42.16
C GLY A 635 -33.16 11.77 41.62
N VAL A 636 -31.90 12.19 41.71
CA VAL A 636 -30.72 11.37 41.30
C VAL A 636 -30.58 10.12 42.18
N GLY A 637 -30.80 10.23 43.50
CA GLY A 637 -30.73 9.10 44.43
C GLY A 637 -31.76 7.99 44.14
N VAL A 638 -32.99 8.38 43.83
CA VAL A 638 -34.08 7.45 43.47
C VAL A 638 -33.76 6.71 42.15
N LEU A 639 -33.25 7.39 41.15
CA LEU A 639 -32.89 6.79 39.88
C LEU A 639 -31.69 5.81 39.96
N LEU A 640 -30.70 6.16 40.80
CA LEU A 640 -29.57 5.27 41.07
C LEU A 640 -30.01 4.00 41.82
N SER A 641 -31.00 4.12 42.74
CA SER A 641 -31.57 2.97 43.46
C SER A 641 -32.41 2.06 42.56
N LEU A 642 -33.16 2.62 41.61
CA LEU A 642 -33.92 1.86 40.62
C LEU A 642 -33.02 1.12 39.61
N LYS A 643 -31.90 1.73 39.26
CA LYS A 643 -30.90 1.10 38.37
C LYS A 643 -30.14 -0.07 39.03
N LYS A 644 -30.03 -0.04 40.37
CA LYS A 644 -29.43 -1.13 41.16
C LYS A 644 -30.37 -2.32 41.32
N LYS A 645 -31.72 -2.10 41.28
CA LYS A 645 -32.76 -3.13 41.42
C LYS A 645 -33.03 -3.91 40.12
N ASN A 646 -32.63 -3.39 38.96
CA ASN A 646 -32.75 -4.05 37.65
C ASN A 646 -31.46 -4.77 37.20
N ARG A 647 -30.47 -4.91 38.12
CA ARG A 647 -29.23 -5.68 37.91
C ARG A 647 -29.00 -6.79 38.95
N ALA A 648 -30.08 -7.19 39.64
CA ALA A 648 -30.10 -8.40 40.47
C ALA A 648 -31.00 -9.46 39.83
#